data_dd1da79e41550f461a6b3d76dd2d242f
#
_entry.id   dd1da79e41550f461a6b3d76dd2d242f
#
_cell.length_a   1.000
_cell.length_b   1.000
_cell.length_c   1.000
_cell.angle_alpha   90.00
_cell.angle_beta   90.00
_cell.angle_gamma   90.00
#
_symmetry.space_group_name_H-M   'P 1'
#
loop_
_entity.id
_entity.type
_entity.pdbx_description
1 polymer ?
#
loop_
_entity_poly.entity_id
_entity_poly.type
_entity_poly.pdbx_seq_one_letter_code
_entity_poly.pdbx_strand_id
1 'polypeptide(L)'
;MSLSRRQLFHAAGATAALSVAGQVAGTSPALAALPQARSDIGVSAYEFDLGQVRLTSGRLLDNQNRTLSYLRFVDVDRLLYVFRTNHRLSTNGAAANGGWDAPSFPFRSHMQGHFLTAWAQAYAVLGDTTCRDKADYMVAEMARCQANNGAAGFTSGYLSGFPESDITAVENRTLTNGNVPYYCIHKTLAGLLDVWRLIGNTQARTVLLALAGWVDARTSRLGPSQTQAMLGTEFGGMNAVLTDLYQMTGDSRWLTTAQRFDHAAVFDPLAAGQDRLNGLHANTQVPKWIGAAREYKATGTTRYRDIAVNAWSITVGAHTYVNGSNSQAEHFRAPNAIAAHLTRDTGEACNTYNMLKLTRELWLLSPARADYFDYYENALLNHLIGQQNPADAHGHVTYFTPLNPGGRRGVGPAWGGGAWSTDYNSFWCCQGTGVETNTKLMDSIYFHNGTTLFVNLFVPSTLNWSRRGITVTQTTSYPVGDTTSLQVNGDASGSWTMRIRVPAWTQGATISVNGVRQNIATTPGTYADLTRSWAPGDTVTVRLPMRVVMKAANDNPDVQAVTYGPVVLSGDYGNTGLSSAPALAPSSITRTSASSLTFTATANGASVRLGPFYDAHDHNHVVYWNTGGQGGTGAASFRLINAASGLALGVQNMSTADGGPGPPVDRQRHRRPRLGPDHRRRCPAVPQREQRQGTRRREHVDRRQRPGAPVG
;
A
#
# COMPACT_ATOMS: atom_id res chain seq x y z
N MET A 1 -25.41 -21.51 12.70
CA MET A 1 -24.58 -20.34 12.33
C MET A 1 -23.12 -20.79 12.38
N SER A 2 -22.44 -20.95 11.24
CA SER A 2 -21.02 -21.31 11.24
C SER A 2 -20.20 -20.03 11.41
N LEU A 3 -19.45 -19.97 12.48
CA LEU A 3 -18.53 -18.88 12.77
C LEU A 3 -17.37 -18.87 11.76
N SER A 4 -16.83 -17.70 11.39
CA SER A 4 -15.64 -17.61 10.54
C SER A 4 -14.45 -18.26 11.25
N ARG A 5 -13.38 -18.68 10.50
CA ARG A 5 -12.13 -19.14 11.11
C ARG A 5 -11.61 -18.14 12.17
N ARG A 6 -11.81 -16.84 11.94
CA ARG A 6 -11.52 -15.78 12.89
C ARG A 6 -12.38 -15.88 14.16
N GLN A 7 -13.66 -16.26 14.03
CA GLN A 7 -14.60 -16.49 15.15
C GLN A 7 -14.41 -17.86 15.82
N LEU A 8 -13.96 -18.89 15.09
CA LEU A 8 -13.57 -20.18 15.66
C LEU A 8 -12.32 -20.08 16.54
N PHE A 9 -11.35 -19.25 16.16
CA PHE A 9 -10.18 -19.01 16.99
C PHE A 9 -10.52 -18.27 18.30
N HIS A 10 -11.52 -17.39 18.30
CA HIS A 10 -12.02 -16.79 19.53
C HIS A 10 -12.71 -17.81 20.46
N ALA A 11 -13.42 -18.79 19.90
CA ALA A 11 -14.06 -19.85 20.67
C ALA A 11 -13.07 -20.92 21.18
N ALA A 12 -12.06 -21.28 20.36
CA ALA A 12 -11.04 -22.26 20.73
C ALA A 12 -10.03 -21.73 21.78
N GLY A 13 -9.75 -20.41 21.76
CA GLY A 13 -8.92 -19.76 22.77
C GLY A 13 -9.55 -19.74 24.16
N ALA A 14 -10.86 -19.60 24.23
CA ALA A 14 -11.60 -19.61 25.50
C ALA A 14 -11.70 -21.03 26.10
N THR A 15 -11.85 -22.06 25.24
CA THR A 15 -11.97 -23.47 25.72
C THR A 15 -10.62 -24.09 26.10
N ALA A 16 -9.53 -23.71 25.46
CA ALA A 16 -8.19 -24.19 25.83
C ALA A 16 -7.69 -23.61 27.17
N ALA A 17 -8.15 -22.42 27.56
CA ALA A 17 -7.84 -21.82 28.87
C ALA A 17 -8.57 -22.52 30.02
N LEU A 18 -9.68 -23.19 29.77
CA LEU A 18 -10.48 -23.89 30.77
C LEU A 18 -10.04 -25.34 31.05
N SER A 19 -9.29 -25.97 30.14
CA SER A 19 -8.87 -27.37 30.28
C SER A 19 -7.49 -27.58 30.99
N VAL A 20 -6.73 -26.51 31.22
CA VAL A 20 -5.44 -26.57 31.96
C VAL A 20 -5.58 -26.13 33.42
N ALA A 21 -6.75 -25.63 33.84
CA ALA A 21 -6.99 -25.16 35.21
C ALA A 21 -7.39 -26.28 36.20
N GLY A 22 -7.28 -27.53 35.86
CA GLY A 22 -7.82 -28.67 36.60
C GLY A 22 -6.83 -29.46 37.43
N GLN A 23 -5.68 -28.96 37.87
CA GLN A 23 -4.87 -29.59 38.96
C GLN A 23 -3.77 -28.66 39.51
N VAL A 24 -4.12 -27.60 40.21
CA VAL A 24 -3.32 -27.07 41.33
C VAL A 24 -4.28 -26.30 42.23
N ALA A 25 -4.53 -26.86 43.42
CA ALA A 25 -5.27 -26.18 44.46
C ALA A 25 -4.41 -25.05 45.07
N GLY A 26 -4.55 -23.87 44.52
CA GLY A 26 -4.06 -22.61 45.06
C GLY A 26 -4.99 -21.53 44.56
N THR A 27 -5.61 -20.75 45.44
CA THR A 27 -6.53 -19.65 45.12
C THR A 27 -5.82 -18.61 44.28
N SER A 28 -5.82 -18.79 42.92
CA SER A 28 -5.45 -17.75 41.99
C SER A 28 -6.57 -16.71 41.95
N PRO A 29 -6.26 -15.40 41.98
CA PRO A 29 -7.29 -14.39 41.77
C PRO A 29 -7.96 -14.64 40.43
N ALA A 30 -9.30 -14.64 40.41
CA ALA A 30 -10.08 -14.77 39.22
C ALA A 30 -9.56 -13.75 38.18
N LEU A 31 -8.99 -14.23 37.08
CA LEU A 31 -8.65 -13.38 35.93
C LEU A 31 -9.95 -12.71 35.50
N ALA A 32 -10.03 -11.39 35.69
CA ALA A 32 -11.14 -10.62 35.14
C ALA A 32 -11.30 -10.99 33.68
N ALA A 33 -12.52 -11.29 33.25
CA ALA A 33 -12.79 -11.61 31.86
C ALA A 33 -12.25 -10.47 30.98
N LEU A 34 -11.30 -10.79 30.10
CA LEU A 34 -10.73 -9.80 29.20
C LEU A 34 -11.87 -9.21 28.36
N PRO A 35 -11.90 -7.89 28.14
CA PRO A 35 -12.90 -7.29 27.30
C PRO A 35 -12.80 -7.90 25.90
N GLN A 36 -13.94 -8.20 25.30
CA GLN A 36 -13.99 -8.74 23.94
C GLN A 36 -13.35 -7.75 22.99
N ALA A 37 -12.35 -8.20 22.23
CA ALA A 37 -11.72 -7.39 21.21
C ALA A 37 -12.73 -7.04 20.11
N ARG A 38 -12.70 -5.80 19.65
CA ARG A 38 -13.54 -5.31 18.54
C ARG A 38 -12.65 -5.03 17.37
N SER A 39 -12.98 -5.63 16.23
CA SER A 39 -12.19 -5.49 14.99
C SER A 39 -13.04 -5.02 13.80
N ASP A 40 -14.29 -4.70 14.03
CA ASP A 40 -15.32 -4.52 13.02
C ASP A 40 -16.09 -3.20 13.14
N ILE A 41 -15.65 -2.28 14.00
CA ILE A 41 -16.33 -0.99 14.15
C ILE A 41 -16.25 -0.23 12.82
N GLY A 42 -17.44 0.08 12.26
CA GLY A 42 -17.58 0.76 10.99
C GLY A 42 -17.35 -0.11 9.74
N VAL A 43 -16.96 -1.38 9.90
CA VAL A 43 -16.77 -2.31 8.78
C VAL A 43 -18.12 -2.69 8.16
N SER A 44 -18.22 -2.55 6.85
CA SER A 44 -19.44 -2.84 6.08
C SER A 44 -19.23 -3.86 4.95
N ALA A 45 -17.97 -4.26 4.72
CA ALA A 45 -17.60 -5.37 3.84
C ALA A 45 -16.45 -6.15 4.45
N TYR A 46 -16.30 -7.40 4.03
CA TYR A 46 -15.33 -8.34 4.56
C TYR A 46 -14.53 -8.98 3.44
N GLU A 47 -13.29 -9.28 3.71
CA GLU A 47 -12.42 -10.05 2.83
C GLU A 47 -12.80 -11.54 2.81
N PHE A 48 -12.49 -12.20 1.69
CA PHE A 48 -12.42 -13.66 1.64
C PHE A 48 -11.10 -14.16 2.27
N ASP A 49 -11.12 -15.36 2.83
CA ASP A 49 -9.87 -16.03 3.22
C ASP A 49 -8.97 -16.19 1.99
N LEU A 50 -7.66 -16.03 2.16
CA LEU A 50 -6.69 -16.08 1.04
C LEU A 50 -6.83 -17.35 0.19
N GLY A 51 -7.11 -18.50 0.79
CA GLY A 51 -7.30 -19.76 0.07
C GLY A 51 -8.61 -19.86 -0.73
N GLN A 52 -9.55 -18.94 -0.57
CA GLN A 52 -10.83 -18.94 -1.28
C GLN A 52 -10.75 -18.29 -2.66
N VAL A 53 -9.70 -17.53 -2.93
CA VAL A 53 -9.49 -16.87 -4.23
C VAL A 53 -8.20 -17.38 -4.85
N ARG A 54 -8.25 -17.79 -6.12
CA ARG A 54 -7.10 -18.30 -6.87
C ARG A 54 -6.94 -17.56 -8.19
N LEU A 55 -5.72 -17.18 -8.53
CA LEU A 55 -5.36 -16.71 -9.86
C LEU A 55 -5.34 -17.91 -10.82
N THR A 56 -5.81 -17.72 -12.05
CA THR A 56 -5.89 -18.82 -13.04
C THR A 56 -4.98 -18.61 -14.25
N SER A 57 -4.63 -17.37 -14.57
CA SER A 57 -3.71 -17.05 -15.68
C SER A 57 -3.22 -15.60 -15.61
N GLY A 58 -2.31 -15.23 -16.50
CA GLY A 58 -1.87 -13.87 -16.77
C GLY A 58 -0.76 -13.37 -15.84
N ARG A 59 -0.38 -12.11 -16.03
CA ARG A 59 0.79 -11.47 -15.42
C ARG A 59 0.85 -11.59 -13.89
N LEU A 60 -0.31 -11.54 -13.21
CA LEU A 60 -0.34 -11.65 -11.75
C LEU A 60 0.04 -13.07 -11.30
N LEU A 61 -0.46 -14.09 -11.99
CA LEU A 61 -0.08 -15.48 -11.71
C LEU A 61 1.41 -15.72 -12.00
N ASP A 62 1.93 -15.16 -13.10
CA ASP A 62 3.33 -15.29 -13.44
C ASP A 62 4.24 -14.66 -12.38
N ASN A 63 3.87 -13.48 -11.87
CA ASN A 63 4.57 -12.82 -10.78
C ASN A 63 4.52 -13.66 -9.49
N GLN A 64 3.35 -14.22 -9.15
CA GLN A 64 3.19 -15.13 -8.01
C GLN A 64 4.11 -16.35 -8.12
N ASN A 65 4.15 -16.98 -9.30
CA ASN A 65 4.95 -18.19 -9.52
C ASN A 65 6.46 -17.91 -9.38
N ARG A 66 6.96 -16.80 -9.91
CA ARG A 66 8.37 -16.40 -9.75
C ARG A 66 8.71 -16.13 -8.28
N THR A 67 7.86 -15.41 -7.57
CA THR A 67 8.04 -15.18 -6.14
C THR A 67 8.00 -16.48 -5.34
N LEU A 68 7.10 -17.40 -5.67
CA LEU A 68 7.03 -18.71 -5.03
C LEU A 68 8.31 -19.54 -5.27
N SER A 69 8.89 -19.45 -6.46
CA SER A 69 10.20 -20.04 -6.76
C SER A 69 11.28 -19.53 -5.80
N TYR A 70 11.35 -18.21 -5.60
CA TYR A 70 12.29 -17.61 -4.65
C TYR A 70 12.04 -18.03 -3.20
N LEU A 71 10.78 -18.02 -2.75
CA LEU A 71 10.41 -18.41 -1.40
C LEU A 71 10.78 -19.86 -1.07
N ARG A 72 10.69 -20.75 -2.06
CA ARG A 72 11.13 -22.15 -1.93
C ARG A 72 12.64 -22.30 -1.94
N PHE A 73 13.34 -21.46 -2.70
CA PHE A 73 14.79 -21.49 -2.87
C PHE A 73 15.55 -21.00 -1.63
N VAL A 74 15.14 -19.86 -1.04
CA VAL A 74 15.93 -19.15 -0.03
C VAL A 74 16.27 -20.04 1.17
N ASP A 75 17.53 -19.98 1.63
CA ASP A 75 18.04 -20.71 2.77
C ASP A 75 17.67 -20.01 4.08
N VAL A 76 16.94 -20.72 4.94
CA VAL A 76 16.46 -20.21 6.23
C VAL A 76 17.60 -19.99 7.22
N ASP A 77 18.64 -20.83 7.21
CA ASP A 77 19.77 -20.67 8.11
C ASP A 77 20.57 -19.39 7.84
N ARG A 78 20.67 -18.98 6.57
CA ARG A 78 21.26 -17.70 6.20
C ARG A 78 20.41 -16.52 6.70
N LEU A 79 19.08 -16.63 6.62
CA LEU A 79 18.19 -15.60 7.16
C LEU A 79 18.28 -15.51 8.69
N LEU A 80 18.53 -16.62 9.37
CA LEU A 80 18.69 -16.67 10.82
C LEU A 80 20.04 -16.16 11.33
N TYR A 81 21.01 -15.92 10.45
CA TYR A 81 22.39 -15.59 10.82
C TYR A 81 22.47 -14.45 11.83
N VAL A 82 21.81 -13.31 11.57
CA VAL A 82 21.87 -12.13 12.44
C VAL A 82 21.16 -12.35 13.78
N PHE A 83 20.08 -13.13 13.81
CA PHE A 83 19.38 -13.49 15.05
C PHE A 83 20.25 -14.41 15.93
N ARG A 84 20.77 -15.51 15.34
CA ARG A 84 21.61 -16.46 16.06
C ARG A 84 22.88 -15.80 16.60
N THR A 85 23.54 -15.02 15.77
CA THR A 85 24.75 -14.30 16.18
C THR A 85 24.48 -13.34 17.34
N ASN A 86 23.43 -12.54 17.25
CA ASN A 86 23.04 -11.60 18.31
C ASN A 86 22.69 -12.33 19.62
N HIS A 87 22.00 -13.47 19.53
CA HIS A 87 21.62 -14.29 20.68
C HIS A 87 22.68 -15.34 21.08
N ARG A 88 23.93 -15.21 20.61
CA ARG A 88 25.07 -16.10 20.91
C ARG A 88 24.81 -17.59 20.64
N LEU A 89 24.10 -17.89 19.58
CA LEU A 89 23.89 -19.25 19.09
C LEU A 89 24.77 -19.53 17.86
N SER A 90 25.01 -20.83 17.60
CA SER A 90 25.67 -21.26 16.37
C SER A 90 24.87 -20.83 15.14
N THR A 91 25.56 -20.36 14.11
CA THR A 91 24.96 -20.07 12.80
C THR A 91 24.74 -21.34 11.96
N ASN A 92 25.08 -22.52 12.48
CA ASN A 92 25.05 -23.81 11.79
C ASN A 92 25.88 -23.84 10.50
N GLY A 93 26.96 -23.05 10.46
CA GLY A 93 27.82 -22.93 9.27
C GLY A 93 27.25 -22.07 8.14
N ALA A 94 26.10 -21.43 8.34
CA ALA A 94 25.50 -20.57 7.33
C ALA A 94 26.36 -19.33 7.06
N ALA A 95 26.42 -18.91 5.80
CA ALA A 95 27.05 -17.66 5.42
C ALA A 95 26.15 -16.46 5.79
N ALA A 96 26.73 -15.35 6.22
CA ALA A 96 26.00 -14.11 6.41
C ALA A 96 25.40 -13.61 5.09
N ASN A 97 24.27 -12.90 5.18
CA ASN A 97 23.71 -12.18 4.06
C ASN A 97 24.46 -10.86 3.84
N GLY A 98 24.37 -10.34 2.60
CA GLY A 98 24.81 -9.01 2.24
C GLY A 98 23.66 -8.00 2.22
N GLY A 99 23.91 -6.84 1.62
CA GLY A 99 22.91 -5.77 1.49
C GLY A 99 22.36 -5.30 2.83
N TRP A 100 21.05 -5.12 2.91
CA TRP A 100 20.39 -4.61 4.13
C TRP A 100 20.25 -5.63 5.27
N ASP A 101 20.61 -6.89 5.05
CA ASP A 101 20.68 -7.90 6.11
C ASP A 101 22.14 -8.26 6.48
N ALA A 102 23.13 -7.51 5.99
CA ALA A 102 24.51 -7.65 6.45
C ALA A 102 24.60 -7.37 7.97
N PRO A 103 25.45 -8.10 8.73
CA PRO A 103 25.48 -8.02 10.20
C PRO A 103 25.70 -6.63 10.79
N SER A 104 26.31 -5.71 10.04
CA SER A 104 26.54 -4.32 10.44
C SER A 104 25.56 -3.32 9.86
N PHE A 105 24.60 -3.76 9.01
CA PHE A 105 23.71 -2.83 8.32
C PHE A 105 22.59 -2.31 9.24
N PRO A 106 22.20 -1.02 9.14
CA PRO A 106 21.18 -0.41 10.03
C PRO A 106 19.78 -1.04 10.00
N PHE A 107 19.44 -1.78 8.95
CA PHE A 107 18.14 -2.41 8.77
C PHE A 107 18.18 -3.95 8.89
N ARG A 108 19.31 -4.54 9.36
CA ARG A 108 19.40 -6.00 9.52
C ARG A 108 18.24 -6.56 10.33
N SER A 109 17.87 -7.78 10.07
CA SER A 109 16.75 -8.50 10.70
C SER A 109 15.32 -8.02 10.39
N HIS A 110 15.13 -7.10 9.42
CA HIS A 110 13.76 -6.72 9.01
C HIS A 110 13.18 -7.71 7.99
N MET A 111 14.02 -8.30 7.14
CA MET A 111 13.60 -9.12 6.01
C MET A 111 12.96 -10.43 6.45
N GLN A 112 13.37 -10.97 7.60
CA GLN A 112 12.85 -12.21 8.16
C GLN A 112 11.36 -12.13 8.45
N GLY A 113 10.86 -10.99 8.93
CA GLY A 113 9.43 -10.76 9.10
C GLY A 113 8.66 -10.81 7.79
N HIS A 114 9.22 -10.25 6.72
CA HIS A 114 8.64 -10.33 5.38
C HIS A 114 8.58 -11.78 4.85
N PHE A 115 9.64 -12.56 5.06
CA PHE A 115 9.62 -13.99 4.68
C PHE A 115 8.60 -14.79 5.45
N LEU A 116 8.49 -14.60 6.78
CA LEU A 116 7.48 -15.25 7.59
C LEU A 116 6.07 -14.96 7.07
N THR A 117 5.78 -13.68 6.79
CA THR A 117 4.50 -13.27 6.18
C THR A 117 4.27 -13.91 4.82
N ALA A 118 5.27 -13.85 3.92
CA ALA A 118 5.14 -14.37 2.56
C ALA A 118 4.98 -15.91 2.53
N TRP A 119 5.72 -16.64 3.35
CA TRP A 119 5.55 -18.10 3.50
C TRP A 119 4.18 -18.47 4.06
N ALA A 120 3.70 -17.72 5.08
CA ALA A 120 2.37 -17.97 5.64
C ALA A 120 1.26 -17.66 4.61
N GLN A 121 1.41 -16.61 3.81
CA GLN A 121 0.50 -16.27 2.71
C GLN A 121 0.55 -17.36 1.61
N ALA A 122 1.73 -17.81 1.18
CA ALA A 122 1.88 -18.85 0.18
C ALA A 122 1.22 -20.16 0.61
N TYR A 123 1.36 -20.55 1.88
CA TYR A 123 0.64 -21.69 2.43
C TYR A 123 -0.87 -21.46 2.45
N ALA A 124 -1.33 -20.33 2.93
CA ALA A 124 -2.77 -20.03 3.00
C ALA A 124 -3.43 -19.97 1.61
N VAL A 125 -2.73 -19.42 0.60
CA VAL A 125 -3.24 -19.32 -0.76
C VAL A 125 -3.17 -20.65 -1.49
N LEU A 126 -2.01 -21.32 -1.48
CA LEU A 126 -1.69 -22.45 -2.37
C LEU A 126 -1.65 -23.81 -1.68
N GLY A 127 -1.63 -23.85 -0.34
CA GLY A 127 -1.36 -25.07 0.42
C GLY A 127 0.11 -25.49 0.34
N ASP A 128 1.04 -24.55 0.06
CA ASP A 128 2.46 -24.82 -0.12
C ASP A 128 3.12 -25.26 1.18
N THR A 129 3.33 -26.56 1.32
CA THR A 129 3.92 -27.15 2.54
C THR A 129 5.40 -26.84 2.69
N THR A 130 6.15 -26.60 1.59
CA THR A 130 7.56 -26.18 1.67
C THR A 130 7.66 -24.81 2.33
N CYS A 131 6.78 -23.88 1.97
CA CYS A 131 6.71 -22.55 2.61
C CYS A 131 6.30 -22.66 4.08
N ARG A 132 5.31 -23.50 4.40
CA ARG A 132 4.93 -23.77 5.80
C ARG A 132 6.12 -24.30 6.61
N ASP A 133 6.80 -25.32 6.11
CA ASP A 133 7.89 -26.00 6.83
C ASP A 133 9.08 -25.05 7.07
N LYS A 134 9.36 -24.14 6.11
CA LYS A 134 10.36 -23.06 6.28
C LYS A 134 9.94 -22.05 7.35
N ALA A 135 8.66 -21.65 7.37
CA ALA A 135 8.13 -20.74 8.40
C ALA A 135 8.20 -21.41 9.78
N ASP A 136 7.78 -22.66 9.91
CA ASP A 136 7.82 -23.43 11.15
C ASP A 136 9.26 -23.59 11.67
N TYR A 137 10.22 -23.92 10.78
CA TYR A 137 11.63 -24.01 11.14
C TYR A 137 12.20 -22.66 11.61
N MET A 138 11.92 -21.57 10.89
CA MET A 138 12.37 -20.23 11.30
C MET A 138 11.79 -19.85 12.67
N VAL A 139 10.52 -20.12 12.92
CA VAL A 139 9.88 -19.86 14.22
C VAL A 139 10.52 -20.66 15.35
N ALA A 140 10.83 -21.94 15.10
CA ALA A 140 11.49 -22.80 16.10
C ALA A 140 12.88 -22.26 16.46
N GLU A 141 13.65 -21.83 15.49
CA GLU A 141 14.98 -21.24 15.71
C GLU A 141 14.90 -19.84 16.40
N MET A 142 13.92 -19.03 16.05
CA MET A 142 13.65 -17.76 16.73
C MET A 142 13.26 -17.99 18.21
N ALA A 143 12.49 -19.05 18.49
CA ALA A 143 12.17 -19.46 19.86
C ALA A 143 13.44 -19.87 20.63
N ARG A 144 14.38 -20.58 19.99
CA ARG A 144 15.69 -20.90 20.60
C ARG A 144 16.51 -19.64 20.88
N CYS A 145 16.53 -18.68 19.95
CA CYS A 145 17.19 -17.38 20.17
C CYS A 145 16.60 -16.68 21.39
N GLN A 146 15.28 -16.58 21.48
CA GLN A 146 14.59 -15.94 22.59
C GLN A 146 14.83 -16.66 23.94
N ALA A 147 14.86 -18.00 23.92
CA ALA A 147 15.17 -18.80 25.13
C ALA A 147 16.62 -18.61 25.62
N ASN A 148 17.56 -18.23 24.74
CA ASN A 148 18.97 -18.02 25.08
C ASN A 148 19.27 -16.60 25.59
N ASN A 149 18.27 -15.76 25.82
CA ASN A 149 18.42 -14.35 26.25
C ASN A 149 19.31 -14.22 27.50
N GLY A 150 19.13 -15.10 28.50
CA GLY A 150 19.93 -15.05 29.72
C GLY A 150 21.44 -15.21 29.43
N ALA A 151 21.83 -16.19 28.62
CA ALA A 151 23.21 -16.40 28.21
C ALA A 151 23.72 -15.28 27.27
N ALA A 152 22.85 -14.68 26.46
CA ALA A 152 23.18 -13.58 25.59
C ALA A 152 23.32 -12.25 26.34
N GLY A 153 22.82 -12.14 27.56
CA GLY A 153 22.79 -10.92 28.37
C GLY A 153 21.62 -10.00 28.04
N PHE A 154 20.52 -10.56 27.49
CA PHE A 154 19.31 -9.84 27.13
C PHE A 154 18.19 -10.11 28.13
N THR A 155 17.23 -9.18 28.18
CA THR A 155 16.03 -9.34 29.00
C THR A 155 15.08 -10.39 28.40
N SER A 156 14.29 -11.01 29.27
CA SER A 156 13.32 -12.04 28.85
C SER A 156 12.34 -11.50 27.80
N GLY A 157 12.05 -12.31 26.79
CA GLY A 157 11.14 -11.98 25.70
C GLY A 157 11.78 -11.23 24.52
N TYR A 158 13.00 -10.70 24.67
CA TYR A 158 13.68 -10.01 23.59
C TYR A 158 14.00 -10.93 22.40
N LEU A 159 13.86 -10.41 21.18
CA LEU A 159 14.22 -11.13 19.94
C LEU A 159 14.50 -10.11 18.84
N SER A 160 15.75 -10.01 18.39
CA SER A 160 16.17 -9.10 17.33
C SER A 160 17.57 -9.43 16.81
N GLY A 161 17.94 -8.87 15.66
CA GLY A 161 19.32 -8.85 15.17
C GLY A 161 20.17 -7.69 15.76
N PHE A 162 19.64 -6.91 16.70
CA PHE A 162 20.33 -5.80 17.35
C PHE A 162 20.59 -6.12 18.84
N PRO A 163 21.67 -5.63 19.44
CA PRO A 163 21.81 -5.69 20.90
C PRO A 163 20.81 -4.75 21.57
N GLU A 164 20.35 -5.08 22.78
CA GLU A 164 19.43 -4.19 23.54
C GLU A 164 20.00 -2.80 23.83
N SER A 165 21.32 -2.64 23.82
CA SER A 165 21.98 -1.32 23.95
C SER A 165 21.56 -0.36 22.81
N ASP A 166 21.33 -0.85 21.60
CA ASP A 166 20.88 -0.02 20.49
C ASP A 166 19.44 0.47 20.72
N ILE A 167 18.58 -0.37 21.30
CA ILE A 167 17.24 0.04 21.69
C ILE A 167 17.30 1.17 22.72
N THR A 168 18.14 1.01 23.75
CA THR A 168 18.36 2.06 24.76
C THR A 168 18.89 3.35 24.13
N ALA A 169 19.78 3.24 23.16
CA ALA A 169 20.35 4.40 22.47
C ALA A 169 19.30 5.13 21.61
N VAL A 170 18.39 4.41 20.95
CA VAL A 170 17.23 4.99 20.21
C VAL A 170 16.32 5.73 21.19
N GLU A 171 15.91 5.09 22.28
CA GLU A 171 15.04 5.67 23.29
C GLU A 171 15.60 6.95 23.91
N ASN A 172 16.92 6.98 24.13
CA ASN A 172 17.63 8.13 24.67
C ASN A 172 18.10 9.12 23.59
N ARG A 173 17.86 8.82 22.30
CA ARG A 173 18.33 9.61 21.15
C ARG A 173 19.85 9.81 21.12
N THR A 174 20.59 8.82 21.56
CA THR A 174 22.05 8.80 21.54
C THR A 174 22.62 7.89 20.44
N LEU A 175 21.75 7.23 19.66
CA LEU A 175 22.15 6.38 18.56
C LEU A 175 22.70 7.23 17.40
N THR A 176 23.91 6.87 16.92
CA THR A 176 24.61 7.61 15.85
C THR A 176 24.90 6.77 14.61
N ASN A 177 24.59 5.46 14.64
CA ASN A 177 24.91 4.52 13.57
C ASN A 177 23.78 4.30 12.56
N GLY A 178 22.66 5.03 12.68
CA GLY A 178 21.51 4.92 11.80
C GLY A 178 20.63 3.67 12.00
N ASN A 179 20.89 2.85 13.02
CA ASN A 179 20.08 1.66 13.31
C ASN A 179 18.62 2.03 13.62
N VAL A 180 17.69 1.18 13.16
CA VAL A 180 16.23 1.36 13.34
C VAL A 180 15.62 0.10 13.95
N PRO A 181 15.98 -0.24 15.19
CA PRO A 181 15.65 -1.53 15.77
C PRO A 181 14.16 -1.74 16.01
N TYR A 182 13.37 -0.75 16.38
CA TYR A 182 11.92 -0.89 16.54
C TYR A 182 11.20 -1.16 15.20
N TYR A 183 11.70 -0.58 14.10
CA TYR A 183 11.22 -0.94 12.77
C TYR A 183 11.44 -2.43 12.46
N CYS A 184 12.62 -2.97 12.76
CA CYS A 184 12.93 -4.38 12.52
C CYS A 184 12.14 -5.31 13.45
N ILE A 185 11.95 -4.93 14.70
CA ILE A 185 11.13 -5.68 15.68
C ILE A 185 9.67 -5.76 15.21
N HIS A 186 9.09 -4.66 14.72
CA HIS A 186 7.70 -4.72 14.25
C HIS A 186 7.53 -5.65 13.04
N LYS A 187 8.54 -5.77 12.16
CA LYS A 187 8.51 -6.74 11.06
C LYS A 187 8.51 -8.18 11.58
N THR A 188 9.33 -8.46 12.57
CA THR A 188 9.35 -9.76 13.25
C THR A 188 7.99 -10.07 13.91
N LEU A 189 7.41 -9.11 14.62
CA LEU A 189 6.07 -9.25 15.21
C LEU A 189 5.00 -9.54 14.15
N ALA A 190 5.02 -8.80 13.03
CA ALA A 190 4.05 -8.97 11.94
C ALA A 190 4.18 -10.36 11.29
N GLY A 191 5.42 -10.81 11.03
CA GLY A 191 5.67 -12.14 10.48
C GLY A 191 5.21 -13.26 11.41
N LEU A 192 5.53 -13.19 12.69
CA LEU A 192 5.07 -14.17 13.70
C LEU A 192 3.53 -14.18 13.82
N LEU A 193 2.90 -13.00 13.76
CA LEU A 193 1.43 -12.88 13.79
C LEU A 193 0.79 -13.58 12.58
N ASP A 194 1.34 -13.39 11.39
CA ASP A 194 0.83 -14.02 10.18
C ASP A 194 1.05 -15.54 10.19
N VAL A 195 2.20 -16.03 10.67
CA VAL A 195 2.45 -17.47 10.83
C VAL A 195 1.45 -18.08 11.83
N TRP A 196 1.20 -17.42 12.96
CA TRP A 196 0.16 -17.89 13.88
C TRP A 196 -1.23 -17.87 13.22
N ARG A 197 -1.60 -16.77 12.55
CA ARG A 197 -2.94 -16.57 12.00
C ARG A 197 -3.23 -17.46 10.79
N LEU A 198 -2.27 -17.62 9.86
CA LEU A 198 -2.47 -18.26 8.56
C LEU A 198 -2.05 -19.72 8.53
N ILE A 199 -1.04 -20.11 9.33
CA ILE A 199 -0.56 -21.51 9.44
C ILE A 199 -1.17 -22.21 10.67
N GLY A 200 -1.48 -21.45 11.74
CA GLY A 200 -1.95 -21.99 13.01
C GLY A 200 -0.81 -22.42 13.96
N ASN A 201 0.43 -21.97 13.71
CA ASN A 201 1.60 -22.33 14.49
C ASN A 201 1.53 -21.70 15.92
N THR A 202 1.36 -22.54 16.94
CA THR A 202 1.23 -22.11 18.33
C THR A 202 2.54 -21.63 18.94
N GLN A 203 3.69 -22.10 18.44
CA GLN A 203 5.00 -21.62 18.87
C GLN A 203 5.24 -20.19 18.40
N ALA A 204 4.80 -19.84 17.17
CA ALA A 204 4.82 -18.47 16.68
C ALA A 204 4.03 -17.53 17.61
N ARG A 205 2.84 -17.96 18.09
CA ARG A 205 2.08 -17.22 19.11
C ARG A 205 2.89 -17.02 20.39
N THR A 206 3.56 -18.05 20.89
CA THR A 206 4.34 -17.96 22.14
C THR A 206 5.49 -16.96 22.00
N VAL A 207 6.27 -17.04 20.93
CA VAL A 207 7.38 -16.12 20.63
C VAL A 207 6.88 -14.69 20.45
N LEU A 208 5.78 -14.53 19.70
CA LEU A 208 5.13 -13.25 19.45
C LEU A 208 4.70 -12.56 20.76
N LEU A 209 3.98 -13.28 21.64
CA LEU A 209 3.48 -12.71 22.89
C LEU A 209 4.61 -12.33 23.84
N ALA A 210 5.69 -13.11 23.87
CA ALA A 210 6.87 -12.80 24.67
C ALA A 210 7.58 -11.54 24.15
N LEU A 211 7.75 -11.40 22.82
CA LEU A 211 8.35 -10.20 22.22
C LEU A 211 7.46 -8.97 22.38
N ALA A 212 6.14 -9.09 22.18
CA ALA A 212 5.18 -8.00 22.41
C ALA A 212 5.18 -7.56 23.90
N GLY A 213 5.27 -8.52 24.83
CA GLY A 213 5.41 -8.25 26.26
C GLY A 213 6.71 -7.52 26.59
N TRP A 214 7.80 -7.83 25.92
CA TRP A 214 9.05 -7.09 26.01
C TRP A 214 8.89 -5.63 25.52
N VAL A 215 8.24 -5.43 24.37
CA VAL A 215 7.95 -4.08 23.84
C VAL A 215 7.10 -3.28 24.83
N ASP A 216 6.04 -3.87 25.37
CA ASP A 216 5.18 -3.22 26.38
C ASP A 216 5.97 -2.83 27.63
N ALA A 217 6.69 -3.78 28.24
CA ALA A 217 7.47 -3.54 29.45
C ALA A 217 8.55 -2.48 29.25
N ARG A 218 9.11 -2.39 28.04
CA ARG A 218 10.14 -1.41 27.72
C ARG A 218 9.57 -0.02 27.50
N THR A 219 8.55 0.09 26.62
CA THR A 219 7.97 1.38 26.25
C THR A 219 7.08 2.00 27.34
N SER A 220 6.57 1.20 28.29
CA SER A 220 5.81 1.71 29.44
C SER A 220 6.65 2.56 30.41
N ARG A 221 7.98 2.45 30.34
CA ARG A 221 8.93 3.23 31.16
C ARG A 221 9.26 4.59 30.54
N LEU A 222 8.93 4.79 29.28
CA LEU A 222 9.20 6.04 28.56
C LEU A 222 8.11 7.07 28.85
N GLY A 223 8.52 8.29 29.18
CA GLY A 223 7.59 9.42 29.26
C GLY A 223 7.05 9.80 27.85
N PRO A 224 5.86 10.45 27.78
CA PRO A 224 5.26 10.82 26.50
C PRO A 224 6.20 11.63 25.61
N SER A 225 6.88 12.64 26.16
CA SER A 225 7.84 13.47 25.38
C SER A 225 9.01 12.67 24.86
N GLN A 226 9.53 11.71 25.63
CA GLN A 226 10.62 10.84 25.20
C GLN A 226 10.17 9.92 24.07
N THR A 227 8.98 9.34 24.18
CA THR A 227 8.40 8.49 23.13
C THR A 227 8.20 9.28 21.84
N GLN A 228 7.60 10.48 21.89
CA GLN A 228 7.41 11.33 20.71
C GLN A 228 8.74 11.74 20.07
N ALA A 229 9.77 12.01 20.87
CA ALA A 229 11.10 12.31 20.37
C ALA A 229 11.75 11.08 19.67
N MET A 230 11.59 9.88 20.22
CA MET A 230 12.03 8.62 19.61
C MET A 230 11.33 8.37 18.27
N LEU A 231 10.00 8.58 18.18
CA LEU A 231 9.22 8.38 16.97
C LEU A 231 9.63 9.30 15.81
N GLY A 232 10.35 10.40 16.07
CA GLY A 232 10.95 11.23 15.04
C GLY A 232 12.07 10.54 14.25
N THR A 233 12.64 9.46 14.78
CA THR A 233 13.72 8.67 14.13
C THR A 233 13.28 7.27 13.73
N GLU A 234 12.29 6.68 14.41
CA GLU A 234 11.82 5.32 14.14
C GLU A 234 10.69 5.28 13.12
N PHE A 235 10.69 4.23 12.30
CA PHE A 235 9.73 4.02 11.23
C PHE A 235 8.42 3.44 11.75
N GLY A 236 7.32 3.73 11.05
CA GLY A 236 5.99 3.28 11.42
C GLY A 236 5.74 1.79 11.20
N GLY A 237 4.64 1.30 11.81
CA GLY A 237 4.14 -0.07 11.67
C GLY A 237 3.87 -0.76 13.02
N MET A 238 4.48 -0.32 14.12
CA MET A 238 4.31 -0.91 15.43
C MET A 238 2.86 -0.78 15.94
N ASN A 239 2.24 0.39 15.77
CA ASN A 239 0.84 0.59 16.14
C ASN A 239 -0.10 -0.35 15.35
N ALA A 240 0.18 -0.62 14.07
CA ALA A 240 -0.62 -1.51 13.25
C ALA A 240 -0.58 -2.97 13.75
N VAL A 241 0.63 -3.52 13.99
CA VAL A 241 0.78 -4.93 14.40
C VAL A 241 0.27 -5.18 15.82
N LEU A 242 0.48 -4.24 16.74
CA LEU A 242 0.01 -4.38 18.12
C LEU A 242 -1.52 -4.23 18.21
N THR A 243 -2.14 -3.39 17.37
CA THR A 243 -3.60 -3.33 17.26
C THR A 243 -4.18 -4.64 16.70
N ASP A 244 -3.54 -5.25 15.69
CA ASP A 244 -3.93 -6.58 15.21
C ASP A 244 -3.79 -7.64 16.31
N LEU A 245 -2.74 -7.57 17.12
CA LEU A 245 -2.54 -8.48 18.24
C LEU A 245 -3.64 -8.31 19.29
N TYR A 246 -4.04 -7.07 19.60
CA TYR A 246 -5.21 -6.80 20.43
C TYR A 246 -6.47 -7.43 19.86
N GLN A 247 -6.72 -7.25 18.58
CA GLN A 247 -7.91 -7.80 17.90
C GLN A 247 -7.94 -9.33 17.92
N MET A 248 -6.77 -9.99 17.91
CA MET A 248 -6.67 -11.45 17.95
C MET A 248 -6.77 -12.03 19.37
N THR A 249 -6.29 -11.31 20.37
CA THR A 249 -6.16 -11.84 21.74
C THR A 249 -7.22 -11.32 22.71
N GLY A 250 -7.77 -10.12 22.47
CA GLY A 250 -8.62 -9.40 23.41
C GLY A 250 -7.86 -8.72 24.56
N ASP A 251 -6.53 -8.86 24.61
CA ASP A 251 -5.71 -8.26 25.67
C ASP A 251 -5.45 -6.77 25.38
N SER A 252 -6.09 -5.91 26.17
CA SER A 252 -6.04 -4.45 26.02
C SER A 252 -4.64 -3.85 26.20
N ARG A 253 -3.68 -4.59 26.79
CA ARG A 253 -2.29 -4.13 26.87
C ARG A 253 -1.71 -3.84 25.50
N TRP A 254 -2.06 -4.65 24.49
CA TRP A 254 -1.53 -4.49 23.15
C TRP A 254 -2.04 -3.21 22.50
N LEU A 255 -3.31 -2.86 22.71
CA LEU A 255 -3.85 -1.57 22.22
C LEU A 255 -3.18 -0.39 22.92
N THR A 256 -3.04 -0.46 24.25
CA THR A 256 -2.33 0.57 25.03
C THR A 256 -0.89 0.74 24.55
N THR A 257 -0.22 -0.37 24.26
CA THR A 257 1.15 -0.34 23.72
C THR A 257 1.20 0.21 22.29
N ALA A 258 0.23 -0.16 21.43
CA ALA A 258 0.10 0.39 20.07
C ALA A 258 0.02 1.92 20.10
N GLN A 259 -0.84 2.47 20.96
CA GLN A 259 -1.08 3.91 21.08
C GLN A 259 0.14 4.71 21.59
N ARG A 260 1.13 4.06 22.23
CA ARG A 260 2.41 4.73 22.54
C ARG A 260 3.21 5.05 21.27
N PHE A 261 2.96 4.33 20.18
CA PHE A 261 3.59 4.59 18.87
C PHE A 261 2.79 5.54 17.98
N ASP A 262 1.73 6.17 18.48
CA ASP A 262 1.02 7.24 17.78
C ASP A 262 1.90 8.48 17.68
N HIS A 263 2.31 8.83 16.48
CA HIS A 263 3.22 9.93 16.23
C HIS A 263 2.46 11.25 16.10
N ALA A 264 2.35 12.02 17.17
CA ALA A 264 1.56 13.25 17.22
C ALA A 264 1.95 14.27 16.13
N ALA A 265 3.25 14.44 15.86
CA ALA A 265 3.72 15.36 14.81
C ALA A 265 3.18 15.02 13.41
N VAL A 266 2.75 13.77 13.18
CA VAL A 266 2.15 13.30 11.91
C VAL A 266 0.63 13.21 12.05
N PHE A 267 0.12 12.72 13.18
CA PHE A 267 -1.29 12.46 13.37
C PHE A 267 -2.13 13.73 13.58
N ASP A 268 -1.61 14.72 14.33
CA ASP A 268 -2.37 15.93 14.64
C ASP A 268 -2.69 16.78 13.41
N PRO A 269 -1.73 17.04 12.49
CA PRO A 269 -2.06 17.73 11.24
C PRO A 269 -3.05 16.95 10.39
N LEU A 270 -2.88 15.62 10.27
CA LEU A 270 -3.77 14.78 9.47
C LEU A 270 -5.18 14.70 10.06
N ALA A 271 -5.33 14.62 11.39
CA ALA A 271 -6.64 14.67 12.05
C ALA A 271 -7.36 16.01 11.75
N ALA A 272 -6.61 17.08 11.59
CA ALA A 272 -7.12 18.40 11.22
C ALA A 272 -7.27 18.61 9.70
N GLY A 273 -7.03 17.59 8.86
CA GLY A 273 -7.10 17.70 7.40
C GLY A 273 -6.01 18.55 6.77
N GLN A 274 -4.88 18.73 7.46
CA GLN A 274 -3.78 19.58 6.99
C GLN A 274 -2.70 18.75 6.29
N ASP A 275 -2.32 19.17 5.10
CA ASP A 275 -1.17 18.62 4.39
C ASP A 275 0.14 19.19 4.96
N ARG A 276 0.86 18.35 5.68
CA ARG A 276 2.20 18.62 6.21
C ARG A 276 3.18 17.53 5.81
N LEU A 277 2.92 16.87 4.66
CA LEU A 277 3.70 15.71 4.23
C LEU A 277 5.03 16.11 3.58
N ASN A 278 5.15 17.29 3.00
CA ASN A 278 6.35 17.73 2.30
C ASN A 278 7.62 17.52 3.13
N GLY A 279 8.59 16.80 2.57
CA GLY A 279 9.87 16.49 3.20
C GLY A 279 9.84 15.28 4.15
N LEU A 280 8.68 14.70 4.46
CA LEU A 280 8.60 13.48 5.23
C LEU A 280 8.95 12.27 4.36
N HIS A 281 9.68 11.33 4.93
CA HIS A 281 9.93 10.04 4.29
C HIS A 281 8.61 9.27 4.17
N ALA A 282 8.15 9.04 2.94
CA ALA A 282 6.79 8.58 2.68
C ALA A 282 6.50 7.20 3.28
N ASN A 283 7.36 6.22 3.04
CA ASN A 283 7.15 4.86 3.51
C ASN A 283 7.22 4.73 5.05
N THR A 284 7.82 5.69 5.75
CA THR A 284 7.79 5.68 7.23
C THR A 284 6.47 6.19 7.80
N GLN A 285 5.68 6.94 7.02
CA GLN A 285 4.41 7.50 7.49
C GLN A 285 3.22 6.59 7.18
N VAL A 286 3.14 6.03 5.96
CA VAL A 286 1.96 5.25 5.55
C VAL A 286 1.63 4.09 6.49
N PRO A 287 2.59 3.31 7.02
CA PRO A 287 2.28 2.26 8.00
C PRO A 287 1.64 2.78 9.29
N LYS A 288 1.94 4.01 9.71
CA LYS A 288 1.29 4.66 10.87
C LYS A 288 -0.20 4.88 10.60
N TRP A 289 -0.54 5.28 9.37
CA TRP A 289 -1.93 5.52 8.95
C TRP A 289 -2.74 4.23 8.83
N ILE A 290 -2.09 3.13 8.42
CA ILE A 290 -2.69 1.78 8.46
C ILE A 290 -3.02 1.43 9.92
N GLY A 291 -2.10 1.70 10.86
CA GLY A 291 -2.33 1.56 12.28
C GLY A 291 -3.54 2.36 12.75
N ALA A 292 -3.64 3.64 12.38
CA ALA A 292 -4.79 4.47 12.72
C ALA A 292 -6.12 3.89 12.19
N ALA A 293 -6.16 3.38 10.94
CA ALA A 293 -7.37 2.71 10.42
C ALA A 293 -7.76 1.48 11.25
N ARG A 294 -6.79 0.71 11.74
CA ARG A 294 -7.01 -0.47 12.60
C ARG A 294 -7.42 -0.07 14.01
N GLU A 295 -6.83 0.97 14.58
CA GLU A 295 -7.21 1.55 15.87
C GLU A 295 -8.64 2.07 15.84
N TYR A 296 -9.08 2.69 14.72
CA TYR A 296 -10.49 3.04 14.55
C TYR A 296 -11.38 1.79 14.60
N LYS A 297 -11.06 0.73 13.86
CA LYS A 297 -11.84 -0.52 13.87
C LYS A 297 -11.87 -1.18 15.26
N ALA A 298 -10.83 -0.98 16.05
CA ALA A 298 -10.71 -1.54 17.40
C ALA A 298 -11.47 -0.72 18.46
N THR A 299 -11.50 0.61 18.32
CA THR A 299 -11.95 1.53 19.38
C THR A 299 -13.20 2.34 19.05
N GLY A 300 -13.48 2.57 17.76
CA GLY A 300 -14.52 3.51 17.31
C GLY A 300 -14.14 4.98 17.45
N THR A 301 -12.91 5.30 17.86
CA THR A 301 -12.44 6.67 18.02
C THR A 301 -12.29 7.36 16.67
N THR A 302 -13.20 8.28 16.36
CA THR A 302 -13.31 8.91 15.03
C THR A 302 -12.04 9.62 14.59
N ARG A 303 -11.27 10.18 15.52
CA ARG A 303 -9.97 10.78 15.23
C ARG A 303 -9.05 9.85 14.40
N TYR A 304 -8.99 8.57 14.71
CA TYR A 304 -8.17 7.60 13.98
C TYR A 304 -8.67 7.38 12.56
N ARG A 305 -10.00 7.31 12.37
CA ARG A 305 -10.59 7.27 11.04
C ARG A 305 -10.24 8.52 10.23
N ASP A 306 -10.36 9.68 10.84
CA ASP A 306 -10.13 10.96 10.17
C ASP A 306 -8.66 11.11 9.76
N ILE A 307 -7.70 10.66 10.60
CA ILE A 307 -6.28 10.58 10.25
C ILE A 307 -6.09 9.73 8.99
N ALA A 308 -6.62 8.50 8.98
CA ALA A 308 -6.42 7.56 7.89
C ALA A 308 -7.08 8.03 6.57
N VAL A 309 -8.31 8.57 6.65
CA VAL A 309 -9.04 9.09 5.48
C VAL A 309 -8.38 10.35 4.91
N ASN A 310 -7.97 11.29 5.77
CA ASN A 310 -7.32 12.51 5.34
C ASN A 310 -5.94 12.23 4.75
N ALA A 311 -5.15 11.34 5.37
CA ALA A 311 -3.86 10.91 4.86
C ALA A 311 -3.97 10.32 3.45
N TRP A 312 -4.93 9.42 3.24
CA TRP A 312 -5.21 8.84 1.92
C TRP A 312 -5.63 9.91 0.91
N SER A 313 -6.59 10.76 1.28
CA SER A 313 -7.14 11.78 0.37
C SER A 313 -6.10 12.82 -0.04
N ILE A 314 -5.28 13.27 0.91
CA ILE A 314 -4.16 14.20 0.66
C ILE A 314 -3.13 13.54 -0.26
N THR A 315 -2.71 12.31 0.05
CA THR A 315 -1.69 11.61 -0.73
C THR A 315 -2.15 11.35 -2.16
N VAL A 316 -3.36 10.81 -2.33
CA VAL A 316 -3.89 10.49 -3.66
C VAL A 316 -4.19 11.77 -4.47
N GLY A 317 -4.66 12.83 -3.82
CA GLY A 317 -5.03 14.08 -4.49
C GLY A 317 -3.86 14.96 -4.89
N ALA A 318 -2.80 15.02 -4.05
CA ALA A 318 -1.75 16.03 -4.20
C ALA A 318 -0.33 15.46 -4.38
N HIS A 319 -0.09 14.16 -4.13
CA HIS A 319 1.26 13.60 -4.13
C HIS A 319 1.41 12.35 -5.02
N THR A 320 0.42 12.05 -5.87
CA THR A 320 0.40 10.83 -6.67
C THR A 320 0.80 11.06 -8.11
N TYR A 321 1.82 10.33 -8.57
CA TYR A 321 2.23 10.24 -9.97
C TYR A 321 1.24 9.39 -10.78
N VAL A 322 1.29 9.49 -12.11
CA VAL A 322 0.33 8.80 -12.98
C VAL A 322 0.28 7.29 -12.79
N ASN A 323 1.39 6.68 -12.39
CA ASN A 323 1.49 5.24 -12.12
C ASN A 323 1.02 4.82 -10.71
N GLY A 324 0.48 5.76 -9.92
CA GLY A 324 0.00 5.49 -8.56
C GLY A 324 1.04 5.59 -7.45
N SER A 325 2.32 5.82 -7.77
CA SER A 325 3.36 6.05 -6.75
C SER A 325 3.29 7.46 -6.14
N ASN A 326 3.88 7.66 -4.96
CA ASN A 326 3.65 8.86 -4.15
C ASN A 326 4.91 9.55 -3.64
N SER A 327 6.10 9.10 -4.01
CA SER A 327 7.36 9.63 -3.48
C SER A 327 8.44 9.82 -4.53
N GLN A 328 9.39 10.72 -4.26
CA GLN A 328 10.62 10.86 -5.02
C GLN A 328 11.79 10.87 -4.03
N ALA A 329 12.82 10.06 -4.29
CA ALA A 329 13.91 9.78 -3.34
C ALA A 329 13.34 9.50 -1.93
N GLU A 330 12.33 8.62 -1.87
CA GLU A 330 11.64 8.15 -0.66
C GLU A 330 10.79 9.20 0.09
N HIS A 331 10.78 10.46 -0.35
CA HIS A 331 10.12 11.55 0.38
C HIS A 331 8.91 12.08 -0.39
N PHE A 332 7.89 12.49 0.36
CA PHE A 332 6.84 13.35 -0.17
C PHE A 332 7.45 14.70 -0.57
N ARG A 333 7.02 15.22 -1.71
CA ARG A 333 7.38 16.57 -2.18
C ARG A 333 6.25 17.55 -1.86
N ALA A 334 6.44 18.81 -2.21
CA ALA A 334 5.38 19.81 -2.01
C ALA A 334 4.07 19.35 -2.68
N PRO A 335 2.90 19.72 -2.14
CA PRO A 335 1.63 19.38 -2.75
C PRO A 335 1.58 19.78 -4.22
N ASN A 336 1.10 18.86 -5.05
CA ASN A 336 0.99 19.00 -6.51
C ASN A 336 2.31 19.07 -7.30
N ALA A 337 3.47 19.02 -6.67
CA ALA A 337 4.78 19.08 -7.34
C ALA A 337 5.12 17.72 -8.02
N ILE A 338 4.51 17.44 -9.15
CA ILE A 338 4.66 16.18 -9.91
C ILE A 338 5.73 16.32 -11.01
N ALA A 339 5.54 17.22 -11.97
CA ALA A 339 6.47 17.41 -13.09
C ALA A 339 7.87 17.83 -12.62
N ALA A 340 7.94 18.62 -11.54
CA ALA A 340 9.19 19.06 -10.93
C ALA A 340 10.06 17.92 -10.33
N HIS A 341 9.49 16.73 -10.14
CA HIS A 341 10.14 15.62 -9.45
C HIS A 341 10.12 14.29 -10.22
N LEU A 342 10.08 14.35 -11.56
CA LEU A 342 10.21 13.18 -12.43
C LEU A 342 11.68 12.78 -12.54
N THR A 343 12.13 11.89 -11.70
CA THR A 343 13.55 11.48 -11.60
C THR A 343 13.71 9.97 -11.69
N ARG A 344 14.97 9.51 -11.71
CA ARG A 344 15.29 8.08 -11.65
C ARG A 344 14.87 7.43 -10.31
N ASP A 345 14.75 8.24 -9.25
CA ASP A 345 14.42 7.80 -7.89
C ASP A 345 12.94 8.05 -7.57
N THR A 346 12.07 8.18 -8.58
CA THR A 346 10.62 8.31 -8.41
C THR A 346 10.00 6.95 -8.15
N GLY A 347 9.01 6.90 -7.28
CA GLY A 347 8.17 5.73 -7.08
C GLY A 347 8.88 4.60 -6.31
N GLU A 348 9.04 4.76 -5.01
CA GLU A 348 9.42 3.68 -4.10
C GLU A 348 8.28 2.66 -3.99
N ALA A 349 8.57 1.37 -4.23
CA ALA A 349 7.55 0.34 -4.25
C ALA A 349 6.93 0.05 -2.88
N CYS A 350 7.72 0.12 -1.78
CA CYS A 350 7.20 -0.07 -0.42
C CYS A 350 6.10 0.92 -0.07
N ASN A 351 6.30 2.20 -0.44
CA ASN A 351 5.31 3.23 -0.19
C ASN A 351 3.98 2.91 -0.88
N THR A 352 4.04 2.52 -2.16
CA THR A 352 2.84 2.14 -2.92
C THR A 352 2.16 0.89 -2.35
N TYR A 353 2.93 -0.14 -1.97
CA TYR A 353 2.41 -1.33 -1.29
C TYR A 353 1.63 -0.97 -0.01
N ASN A 354 2.20 -0.11 0.83
CA ASN A 354 1.53 0.34 2.05
C ASN A 354 0.30 1.20 1.77
N MET A 355 0.32 2.04 0.71
CA MET A 355 -0.87 2.78 0.27
C MET A 355 -1.98 1.84 -0.20
N LEU A 356 -1.67 0.72 -0.87
CA LEU A 356 -2.70 -0.28 -1.21
C LEU A 356 -3.28 -0.95 0.04
N LYS A 357 -2.46 -1.24 1.06
CA LYS A 357 -2.95 -1.75 2.36
C LYS A 357 -3.90 -0.75 3.02
N LEU A 358 -3.52 0.53 3.07
CA LEU A 358 -4.38 1.59 3.61
C LEU A 358 -5.68 1.73 2.82
N THR A 359 -5.60 1.74 1.51
CA THR A 359 -6.77 1.82 0.62
C THR A 359 -7.76 0.69 0.90
N ARG A 360 -7.26 -0.53 1.08
CA ARG A 360 -8.07 -1.69 1.41
C ARG A 360 -8.76 -1.56 2.78
N GLU A 361 -8.04 -1.10 3.81
CA GLU A 361 -8.61 -0.86 5.14
C GLU A 361 -9.75 0.17 5.08
N LEU A 362 -9.56 1.27 4.33
CA LEU A 362 -10.56 2.33 4.19
C LEU A 362 -11.77 1.89 3.36
N TRP A 363 -11.55 1.07 2.32
CA TRP A 363 -12.64 0.54 1.52
C TRP A 363 -13.55 -0.40 2.33
N LEU A 364 -13.01 -1.23 3.23
CA LEU A 364 -13.81 -2.07 4.12
C LEU A 364 -14.77 -1.26 5.01
N LEU A 365 -14.40 -0.02 5.33
CA LEU A 365 -15.24 0.92 6.07
C LEU A 365 -16.28 1.62 5.18
N SER A 366 -16.00 1.75 3.87
CA SER A 366 -16.83 2.53 2.94
C SER A 366 -16.91 1.87 1.55
N PRO A 367 -17.53 0.68 1.43
CA PRO A 367 -17.50 -0.11 0.19
C PRO A 367 -18.34 0.48 -0.95
N ALA A 368 -19.00 1.62 -0.75
CA ALA A 368 -19.64 2.38 -1.81
C ALA A 368 -18.67 3.32 -2.55
N ARG A 369 -17.46 3.55 -2.02
CA ARG A 369 -16.44 4.43 -2.58
C ARG A 369 -15.60 3.67 -3.61
N ALA A 370 -15.98 3.79 -4.89
CA ALA A 370 -15.26 3.15 -6.00
C ALA A 370 -13.88 3.77 -6.26
N ASP A 371 -13.68 5.04 -5.90
CA ASP A 371 -12.41 5.77 -6.05
C ASP A 371 -11.25 5.13 -5.28
N TYR A 372 -11.50 4.45 -4.15
CA TYR A 372 -10.50 3.64 -3.49
C TYR A 372 -9.93 2.56 -4.43
N PHE A 373 -10.79 1.86 -5.17
CA PHE A 373 -10.33 0.83 -6.09
C PHE A 373 -9.90 1.38 -7.45
N ASP A 374 -10.27 2.58 -7.84
CA ASP A 374 -9.67 3.27 -8.98
C ASP A 374 -8.19 3.58 -8.72
N TYR A 375 -7.84 4.03 -7.49
CA TYR A 375 -6.45 4.20 -7.06
C TYR A 375 -5.73 2.84 -6.93
N TYR A 376 -6.36 1.86 -6.26
CA TYR A 376 -5.78 0.53 -6.06
C TYR A 376 -5.41 -0.13 -7.39
N GLU A 377 -6.33 -0.17 -8.34
CA GLU A 377 -6.10 -0.74 -9.67
C GLU A 377 -4.97 -0.02 -10.41
N ASN A 378 -5.00 1.31 -10.42
CA ASN A 378 -3.95 2.11 -11.05
C ASN A 378 -2.57 1.79 -10.48
N ALA A 379 -2.41 1.82 -9.18
CA ALA A 379 -1.13 1.60 -8.51
C ALA A 379 -0.65 0.13 -8.62
N LEU A 380 -1.58 -0.83 -8.53
CA LEU A 380 -1.25 -2.24 -8.72
C LEU A 380 -0.74 -2.49 -10.14
N LEU A 381 -1.50 -2.09 -11.17
CA LEU A 381 -1.16 -2.35 -12.57
C LEU A 381 0.08 -1.57 -13.01
N ASN A 382 0.15 -0.27 -12.75
CA ASN A 382 1.15 0.59 -13.37
C ASN A 382 2.43 0.74 -12.56
N HIS A 383 2.44 0.28 -11.29
CA HIS A 383 3.64 0.30 -10.47
C HIS A 383 4.04 -1.10 -9.98
N LEU A 384 3.23 -1.75 -9.12
CA LEU A 384 3.68 -2.92 -8.38
C LEU A 384 3.90 -4.17 -9.23
N ILE A 385 3.02 -4.48 -10.20
CA ILE A 385 3.25 -5.67 -11.06
C ILE A 385 4.44 -5.50 -11.99
N GLY A 386 4.77 -4.26 -12.37
CA GLY A 386 5.93 -3.95 -13.17
C GLY A 386 7.24 -3.83 -12.38
N GLN A 387 7.19 -3.90 -11.05
CA GLN A 387 8.37 -3.88 -10.20
C GLN A 387 9.23 -5.13 -10.38
N GLN A 388 8.58 -6.28 -10.60
CA GLN A 388 9.25 -7.57 -10.76
C GLN A 388 9.84 -7.73 -12.17
N ASN A 389 11.08 -8.19 -12.25
CA ASN A 389 11.73 -8.58 -13.51
C ASN A 389 11.05 -9.83 -14.08
N PRO A 390 10.39 -9.77 -15.26
CA PRO A 390 9.71 -10.91 -15.84
C PRO A 390 10.66 -12.00 -16.40
N ALA A 391 11.92 -11.65 -16.67
CA ALA A 391 12.93 -12.57 -17.17
C ALA A 391 13.68 -13.31 -16.06
N ASP A 392 13.48 -12.95 -14.80
CA ASP A 392 14.17 -13.51 -13.65
C ASP A 392 13.35 -14.64 -13.02
N ALA A 393 13.96 -15.83 -12.82
CA ALA A 393 13.26 -17.01 -12.30
C ALA A 393 12.80 -16.87 -10.84
N HIS A 394 13.47 -16.01 -10.05
CA HIS A 394 13.12 -15.70 -8.66
C HIS A 394 12.31 -14.40 -8.54
N GLY A 395 12.07 -13.71 -9.66
CA GLY A 395 11.27 -12.50 -9.67
C GLY A 395 11.89 -11.36 -8.89
N HIS A 396 13.21 -11.13 -9.07
CA HIS A 396 13.90 -10.00 -8.46
C HIS A 396 13.23 -8.69 -8.84
N VAL A 397 13.27 -7.71 -7.93
CA VAL A 397 12.50 -6.48 -8.03
C VAL A 397 13.41 -5.24 -8.12
N THR A 398 12.87 -4.17 -8.71
CA THR A 398 13.47 -2.84 -8.62
C THR A 398 12.97 -2.11 -7.36
N TYR A 399 13.81 -1.22 -6.80
CA TYR A 399 13.43 -0.39 -5.66
C TYR A 399 12.58 0.79 -6.09
N PHE A 400 13.12 1.57 -7.04
CA PHE A 400 12.44 2.71 -7.67
C PHE A 400 11.92 2.36 -9.05
N THR A 401 10.89 3.08 -9.47
CA THR A 401 10.37 3.05 -10.83
C THR A 401 10.58 4.40 -11.48
N PRO A 402 11.66 4.57 -12.28
CA PRO A 402 12.04 5.83 -12.87
C PRO A 402 10.93 6.46 -13.71
N LEU A 403 10.70 7.76 -13.52
CA LEU A 403 9.76 8.54 -14.33
C LEU A 403 10.43 9.68 -15.10
N ASN A 404 11.75 9.83 -15.01
CA ASN A 404 12.51 10.75 -15.85
C ASN A 404 12.48 10.32 -17.31
N PRO A 405 12.60 11.23 -18.26
CA PRO A 405 12.80 10.90 -19.67
C PRO A 405 14.01 9.98 -19.89
N GLY A 406 13.82 8.90 -20.65
CA GLY A 406 14.88 7.90 -20.85
C GLY A 406 15.20 7.07 -19.58
N GLY A 407 14.33 7.08 -18.58
CA GLY A 407 14.43 6.22 -17.41
C GLY A 407 14.40 4.74 -17.80
N ARG A 408 15.01 3.88 -16.98
CA ARG A 408 15.05 2.42 -17.19
C ARG A 408 14.81 1.73 -15.86
N ARG A 409 14.03 0.64 -15.84
CA ARG A 409 13.84 -0.17 -14.63
C ARG A 409 15.15 -0.84 -14.20
N GLY A 410 15.17 -1.37 -12.99
CA GLY A 410 16.37 -1.90 -12.38
C GLY A 410 17.18 -0.81 -11.70
N VAL A 411 16.52 -0.04 -10.85
CA VAL A 411 17.17 1.01 -10.03
C VAL A 411 17.00 0.66 -8.57
N GLY A 412 18.11 0.32 -7.91
CA GLY A 412 18.20 0.14 -6.47
C GLY A 412 18.49 1.45 -5.75
N PRO A 413 18.49 1.43 -4.41
CA PRO A 413 18.89 2.59 -3.62
C PRO A 413 20.40 2.84 -3.78
N ALA A 414 20.82 4.09 -3.63
CA ALA A 414 22.22 4.48 -3.79
C ALA A 414 23.16 3.76 -2.81
N TRP A 415 22.66 3.35 -1.67
CA TRP A 415 23.43 2.75 -0.57
C TRP A 415 23.10 1.26 -0.36
N GLY A 416 23.11 0.44 -1.28
CA GLY A 416 22.86 -0.96 -0.95
C GLY A 416 22.42 -1.86 -2.06
N GLY A 417 23.32 -2.11 -2.96
CA GLY A 417 23.30 -3.33 -3.72
C GLY A 417 22.54 -3.30 -5.02
N GLY A 418 23.13 -2.77 -6.05
CA GLY A 418 22.83 -3.10 -7.42
C GLY A 418 21.56 -2.50 -8.02
N ALA A 419 21.30 -2.86 -9.25
CA ALA A 419 20.15 -2.37 -10.02
C ALA A 419 18.86 -3.11 -9.70
N TRP A 420 18.91 -4.44 -9.70
CA TRP A 420 17.83 -5.35 -9.28
C TRP A 420 18.17 -5.98 -7.93
N SER A 421 17.14 -6.42 -7.18
CA SER A 421 17.38 -7.22 -6.00
C SER A 421 18.06 -8.55 -6.37
N THR A 422 18.61 -9.23 -5.38
CA THR A 422 19.35 -10.49 -5.53
C THR A 422 18.89 -11.48 -4.47
N ASP A 423 19.29 -12.73 -4.59
CA ASP A 423 18.92 -13.78 -3.64
C ASP A 423 19.36 -13.48 -2.21
N TYR A 424 20.60 -12.93 -2.04
CA TYR A 424 21.22 -12.82 -0.70
C TYR A 424 22.01 -11.52 -0.45
N ASN A 425 22.07 -10.59 -1.43
CA ASN A 425 22.95 -9.41 -1.32
C ASN A 425 22.23 -8.06 -1.48
N SER A 426 20.90 -8.02 -1.39
CA SER A 426 20.11 -6.79 -1.44
C SER A 426 19.24 -6.64 -0.18
N PHE A 427 18.26 -7.48 -0.02
CA PHE A 427 17.31 -7.48 1.10
C PHE A 427 16.74 -6.10 1.43
N TRP A 428 16.49 -5.29 0.39
CA TRP A 428 15.84 -4.00 0.55
C TRP A 428 14.42 -4.15 1.10
N CYS A 429 13.90 -3.12 1.73
CA CYS A 429 12.49 -3.10 2.15
C CYS A 429 11.55 -3.39 0.98
N CYS A 430 11.85 -2.87 -0.23
CA CYS A 430 11.05 -3.13 -1.43
C CYS A 430 11.12 -4.58 -1.93
N GLN A 431 12.20 -5.31 -1.66
CA GLN A 431 12.26 -6.76 -1.89
C GLN A 431 11.32 -7.49 -0.92
N GLY A 432 11.30 -7.07 0.34
CA GLY A 432 10.40 -7.61 1.36
C GLY A 432 8.93 -7.35 1.04
N THR A 433 8.56 -6.12 0.68
CA THR A 433 7.18 -5.83 0.27
C THR A 433 6.83 -6.48 -1.07
N GLY A 434 7.81 -6.71 -1.95
CA GLY A 434 7.62 -7.42 -3.22
C GLY A 434 7.22 -8.89 -3.03
N VAL A 435 7.87 -9.62 -2.12
CA VAL A 435 7.47 -11.01 -1.83
C VAL A 435 6.09 -11.07 -1.18
N GLU A 436 5.74 -10.12 -0.29
CA GLU A 436 4.39 -10.04 0.28
C GLU A 436 3.33 -9.66 -0.77
N THR A 437 3.62 -8.71 -1.67
CA THR A 437 2.70 -8.29 -2.74
C THR A 437 2.33 -9.49 -3.62
N ASN A 438 3.34 -10.17 -4.14
CA ASN A 438 3.14 -11.20 -5.15
C ASN A 438 2.59 -12.52 -4.59
N THR A 439 2.62 -12.74 -3.29
CA THR A 439 1.95 -13.91 -2.65
C THR A 439 0.47 -13.68 -2.37
N LYS A 440 -0.04 -12.44 -2.40
CA LYS A 440 -1.43 -12.14 -2.07
C LYS A 440 -2.16 -11.27 -3.12
N LEU A 441 -1.72 -11.25 -4.36
CA LEU A 441 -2.31 -10.45 -5.45
C LEU A 441 -3.81 -10.65 -5.67
N MET A 442 -4.37 -11.76 -5.19
CA MET A 442 -5.80 -12.08 -5.29
C MET A 442 -6.65 -11.52 -4.14
N ASP A 443 -6.06 -11.00 -3.07
CA ASP A 443 -6.75 -10.66 -1.81
C ASP A 443 -7.77 -9.53 -1.92
N SER A 444 -7.71 -8.77 -3.01
CA SER A 444 -8.52 -7.57 -3.24
C SER A 444 -9.40 -7.65 -4.48
N ILE A 445 -9.51 -8.83 -5.12
CA ILE A 445 -10.39 -9.03 -6.28
C ILE A 445 -11.85 -9.02 -5.84
N TYR A 446 -12.16 -9.74 -4.75
CA TYR A 446 -13.52 -9.93 -4.26
C TYR A 446 -13.63 -9.64 -2.76
N PHE A 447 -14.82 -9.15 -2.39
CA PHE A 447 -15.23 -8.96 -0.99
C PHE A 447 -16.70 -9.33 -0.82
N HIS A 448 -17.19 -9.42 0.41
CA HIS A 448 -18.59 -9.72 0.68
C HIS A 448 -19.11 -9.00 1.94
N ASN A 449 -20.44 -8.90 2.07
CA ASN A 449 -21.09 -8.55 3.33
C ASN A 449 -22.14 -9.62 3.77
N GLY A 450 -22.00 -10.84 3.25
CA GLY A 450 -22.93 -11.94 3.51
C GLY A 450 -24.04 -12.08 2.45
N THR A 451 -24.59 -11.00 1.95
CA THR A 451 -25.64 -10.97 0.91
C THR A 451 -25.19 -10.36 -0.41
N THR A 452 -24.07 -9.66 -0.41
CA THR A 452 -23.48 -9.02 -1.59
C THR A 452 -22.08 -9.56 -1.83
N LEU A 453 -21.80 -9.93 -3.07
CA LEU A 453 -20.45 -10.13 -3.61
C LEU A 453 -20.00 -8.84 -4.28
N PHE A 454 -18.90 -8.25 -3.82
CA PHE A 454 -18.26 -7.11 -4.49
C PHE A 454 -17.19 -7.63 -5.44
N VAL A 455 -17.19 -7.16 -6.68
CA VAL A 455 -16.19 -7.43 -7.70
C VAL A 455 -15.43 -6.14 -7.97
N ASN A 456 -14.21 -6.03 -7.46
CA ASN A 456 -13.43 -4.80 -7.49
C ASN A 456 -12.34 -4.77 -8.56
N LEU A 457 -11.73 -5.92 -8.87
CA LEU A 457 -10.68 -6.04 -9.88
C LEU A 457 -11.06 -7.08 -10.94
N PHE A 458 -10.68 -6.80 -12.19
CA PHE A 458 -10.96 -7.67 -13.33
C PHE A 458 -9.72 -8.50 -13.66
N VAL A 459 -9.59 -9.65 -12.99
CA VAL A 459 -8.40 -10.52 -13.03
C VAL A 459 -8.85 -11.97 -13.22
N PRO A 460 -8.19 -12.73 -14.11
CA PRO A 460 -8.49 -14.15 -14.27
C PRO A 460 -8.34 -14.91 -12.95
N SER A 461 -9.44 -15.41 -12.40
CA SER A 461 -9.48 -15.97 -11.06
C SER A 461 -10.69 -16.85 -10.81
N THR A 462 -10.60 -17.67 -9.76
CA THR A 462 -11.73 -18.38 -9.19
C THR A 462 -11.94 -17.98 -7.75
N LEU A 463 -13.19 -17.77 -7.37
CA LEU A 463 -13.62 -17.57 -5.99
C LEU A 463 -14.41 -18.80 -5.53
N ASN A 464 -14.03 -19.39 -4.41
CA ASN A 464 -14.84 -20.35 -3.68
C ASN A 464 -15.54 -19.66 -2.50
N TRP A 465 -16.80 -19.26 -2.69
CA TRP A 465 -17.60 -18.71 -1.59
C TRP A 465 -18.30 -19.86 -0.82
N SER A 466 -17.48 -20.59 -0.06
CA SER A 466 -17.88 -21.82 0.63
C SER A 466 -19.13 -21.67 1.53
N ARG A 467 -19.31 -20.51 2.18
CA ARG A 467 -20.46 -20.23 3.04
C ARG A 467 -21.80 -20.20 2.29
N ARG A 468 -21.75 -19.97 0.97
CA ARG A 468 -22.92 -19.99 0.10
C ARG A 468 -22.98 -21.24 -0.80
N GLY A 469 -21.96 -22.10 -0.75
CA GLY A 469 -21.88 -23.27 -1.63
C GLY A 469 -21.69 -22.92 -3.11
N ILE A 470 -21.19 -21.71 -3.42
CA ILE A 470 -21.00 -21.26 -4.81
C ILE A 470 -19.53 -21.04 -5.14
N THR A 471 -19.23 -21.17 -6.44
CA THR A 471 -17.97 -20.69 -7.02
C THR A 471 -18.28 -19.62 -8.07
N VAL A 472 -17.36 -18.65 -8.20
CA VAL A 472 -17.38 -17.66 -9.28
C VAL A 472 -16.09 -17.77 -10.05
N THR A 473 -16.19 -18.04 -11.35
CA THR A 473 -15.03 -18.06 -12.26
C THR A 473 -15.01 -16.77 -13.07
N GLN A 474 -13.94 -16.00 -12.93
CA GLN A 474 -13.70 -14.80 -13.71
C GLN A 474 -12.72 -15.10 -14.84
N THR A 475 -13.20 -14.95 -16.08
CA THR A 475 -12.43 -15.11 -17.30
C THR A 475 -12.31 -13.78 -18.00
N THR A 476 -11.09 -13.36 -18.31
CA THR A 476 -10.83 -12.07 -18.95
C THR A 476 -9.44 -12.03 -19.59
N SER A 477 -9.29 -11.22 -20.64
CA SER A 477 -7.98 -10.78 -21.15
C SER A 477 -7.65 -9.33 -20.72
N TYR A 478 -8.40 -8.78 -19.77
CA TYR A 478 -8.18 -7.45 -19.25
C TYR A 478 -6.76 -7.30 -18.66
N PRO A 479 -6.08 -6.18 -18.93
CA PRO A 479 -6.54 -4.96 -19.59
C PRO A 479 -6.31 -4.91 -21.13
N VAL A 480 -5.92 -6.02 -21.76
CA VAL A 480 -5.76 -6.07 -23.23
C VAL A 480 -7.14 -5.97 -23.93
N GLY A 481 -8.11 -6.74 -23.46
CA GLY A 481 -9.52 -6.65 -23.84
C GLY A 481 -10.32 -5.81 -22.83
N ASP A 482 -11.48 -5.35 -23.27
CA ASP A 482 -12.41 -4.52 -22.49
C ASP A 482 -13.55 -5.32 -21.83
N THR A 483 -13.51 -6.63 -21.92
CA THR A 483 -14.61 -7.52 -21.53
C THR A 483 -14.17 -8.56 -20.50
N THR A 484 -14.99 -8.75 -19.48
CA THR A 484 -14.79 -9.73 -18.42
C THR A 484 -16.07 -10.55 -18.28
N SER A 485 -15.93 -11.86 -18.09
CA SER A 485 -17.01 -12.81 -17.83
C SER A 485 -16.91 -13.36 -16.43
N LEU A 486 -18.01 -13.40 -15.68
CA LEU A 486 -18.13 -13.94 -14.34
C LEU A 486 -19.19 -15.05 -14.38
N GLN A 487 -18.78 -16.30 -14.29
CA GLN A 487 -19.70 -17.44 -14.26
C GLN A 487 -19.95 -17.90 -12.82
N VAL A 488 -21.22 -18.02 -12.46
CA VAL A 488 -21.67 -18.51 -11.14
C VAL A 488 -21.99 -20.00 -11.27
N ASN A 489 -21.42 -20.82 -10.38
CA ASN A 489 -21.68 -22.26 -10.31
C ASN A 489 -21.95 -22.68 -8.87
N GLY A 490 -22.54 -23.86 -8.67
CA GLY A 490 -22.91 -24.41 -7.38
C GLY A 490 -24.36 -24.15 -7.00
N ASP A 491 -24.76 -24.59 -5.82
CA ASP A 491 -26.14 -24.45 -5.32
C ASP A 491 -26.35 -23.05 -4.73
N ALA A 492 -26.58 -22.08 -5.60
CA ALA A 492 -26.76 -20.67 -5.23
C ALA A 492 -28.19 -20.42 -4.75
N SER A 493 -28.61 -21.05 -3.63
CA SER A 493 -29.95 -20.86 -3.09
C SER A 493 -30.20 -19.41 -2.64
N GLY A 494 -31.37 -18.89 -3.03
CA GLY A 494 -31.85 -17.56 -2.67
C GLY A 494 -31.29 -16.43 -3.52
N SER A 495 -31.82 -15.24 -3.28
CA SER A 495 -31.37 -14.01 -3.96
C SER A 495 -30.18 -13.39 -3.26
N TRP A 496 -29.21 -12.93 -4.06
CA TRP A 496 -28.08 -12.13 -3.58
C TRP A 496 -27.61 -11.16 -4.65
N THR A 497 -26.84 -10.16 -4.23
CA THR A 497 -26.38 -9.08 -5.11
C THR A 497 -24.93 -9.33 -5.56
N MET A 498 -24.68 -9.28 -6.86
CA MET A 498 -23.34 -9.08 -7.41
C MET A 498 -23.18 -7.58 -7.66
N ARG A 499 -22.29 -6.93 -6.91
CA ARG A 499 -21.98 -5.50 -6.99
C ARG A 499 -20.65 -5.32 -7.72
N ILE A 500 -20.69 -4.77 -8.93
CA ILE A 500 -19.57 -4.70 -9.85
C ILE A 500 -19.06 -3.26 -9.91
N ARG A 501 -17.77 -3.05 -9.72
CA ARG A 501 -17.17 -1.73 -9.88
C ARG A 501 -17.23 -1.26 -11.34
N VAL A 502 -17.67 -0.04 -11.55
CA VAL A 502 -17.59 0.68 -12.82
C VAL A 502 -16.49 1.73 -12.69
N PRO A 503 -15.27 1.47 -13.21
CA PRO A 503 -14.14 2.36 -13.04
C PRO A 503 -14.38 3.77 -13.57
N ALA A 504 -13.75 4.78 -12.95
CA ALA A 504 -13.92 6.18 -13.36
C ALA A 504 -13.38 6.47 -14.78
N TRP A 505 -12.42 5.69 -15.26
CA TRP A 505 -11.82 5.86 -16.60
C TRP A 505 -12.69 5.37 -17.74
N THR A 506 -13.69 4.49 -17.52
CA THR A 506 -14.57 3.96 -18.58
C THR A 506 -15.75 4.89 -18.87
N GLN A 507 -16.30 4.81 -20.07
CA GLN A 507 -17.55 5.46 -20.46
C GLN A 507 -18.36 4.50 -21.31
N GLY A 508 -19.67 4.41 -21.06
CA GLY A 508 -20.55 3.52 -21.80
C GLY A 508 -20.38 2.05 -21.40
N ALA A 509 -20.03 1.79 -20.14
CA ALA A 509 -19.98 0.44 -19.60
C ALA A 509 -21.32 -0.27 -19.75
N THR A 510 -21.29 -1.56 -20.05
CA THR A 510 -22.49 -2.38 -20.16
C THR A 510 -22.33 -3.68 -19.39
N ILE A 511 -23.44 -4.15 -18.83
CA ILE A 511 -23.49 -5.42 -18.10
C ILE A 511 -24.63 -6.26 -18.70
N SER A 512 -24.36 -7.52 -18.99
CA SER A 512 -25.33 -8.49 -19.49
C SER A 512 -25.33 -9.73 -18.60
N VAL A 513 -26.48 -10.40 -18.52
CA VAL A 513 -26.62 -11.72 -17.85
C VAL A 513 -27.11 -12.69 -18.91
N ASN A 514 -26.40 -13.78 -19.13
CA ASN A 514 -26.70 -14.79 -20.14
C ASN A 514 -26.95 -14.19 -21.53
N GLY A 515 -26.11 -13.19 -21.90
CA GLY A 515 -26.22 -12.47 -23.17
C GLY A 515 -27.26 -11.35 -23.20
N VAL A 516 -28.15 -11.25 -22.22
CA VAL A 516 -29.19 -10.22 -22.15
C VAL A 516 -28.69 -9.01 -21.40
N ARG A 517 -28.63 -7.85 -22.08
CA ARG A 517 -28.22 -6.57 -21.48
C ARG A 517 -29.17 -6.20 -20.34
N GLN A 518 -28.58 -5.80 -19.21
CA GLN A 518 -29.32 -5.37 -18.03
C GLN A 518 -29.55 -3.85 -18.08
N ASN A 519 -30.77 -3.42 -17.70
CA ASN A 519 -31.12 -2.01 -17.60
C ASN A 519 -30.80 -1.48 -16.20
N ILE A 520 -29.51 -1.38 -15.89
CA ILE A 520 -28.98 -0.89 -14.60
C ILE A 520 -28.02 0.28 -14.84
N ALA A 521 -27.88 1.13 -13.83
CA ALA A 521 -26.94 2.24 -13.90
C ALA A 521 -25.49 1.72 -13.91
N THR A 522 -24.71 2.18 -14.91
CA THR A 522 -23.28 1.89 -15.07
C THR A 522 -22.48 3.21 -15.09
N THR A 523 -22.74 4.08 -14.11
CA THR A 523 -22.09 5.38 -13.99
C THR A 523 -20.59 5.21 -13.66
N PRO A 524 -19.68 5.84 -14.41
CA PRO A 524 -18.25 5.79 -14.08
C PRO A 524 -17.94 6.27 -12.66
N GLY A 525 -17.02 5.59 -11.98
CA GLY A 525 -16.64 5.88 -10.59
C GLY A 525 -17.68 5.46 -9.55
N THR A 526 -18.53 4.47 -9.88
CA THR A 526 -19.54 3.92 -8.98
C THR A 526 -19.57 2.38 -9.03
N TYR A 527 -20.59 1.80 -8.40
CA TYR A 527 -20.88 0.37 -8.49
C TYR A 527 -22.23 0.15 -9.18
N ALA A 528 -22.33 -0.96 -9.92
CA ALA A 528 -23.56 -1.45 -10.52
C ALA A 528 -24.03 -2.70 -9.76
N ASP A 529 -25.31 -2.75 -9.37
CA ASP A 529 -25.89 -3.82 -8.60
C ASP A 529 -26.76 -4.75 -9.46
N LEU A 530 -26.45 -6.04 -9.40
CA LEU A 530 -27.26 -7.12 -9.97
C LEU A 530 -27.84 -7.97 -8.83
N THR A 531 -29.09 -7.72 -8.45
CA THR A 531 -29.80 -8.51 -7.43
C THR A 531 -30.76 -9.47 -8.10
N ARG A 532 -30.53 -10.77 -7.90
CA ARG A 532 -31.38 -11.84 -8.45
C ARG A 532 -31.16 -13.17 -7.75
N SER A 533 -32.05 -14.13 -7.98
CA SER A 533 -31.75 -15.54 -7.75
C SER A 533 -30.86 -16.05 -8.87
N TRP A 534 -29.71 -16.60 -8.50
CA TRP A 534 -28.71 -17.09 -9.44
C TRP A 534 -28.90 -18.59 -9.67
N ALA A 535 -28.72 -19.03 -10.91
CA ALA A 535 -28.67 -20.45 -11.28
C ALA A 535 -27.22 -20.87 -11.63
N PRO A 536 -26.88 -22.17 -11.40
CA PRO A 536 -25.60 -22.70 -11.88
C PRO A 536 -25.46 -22.48 -13.39
N GLY A 537 -24.30 -21.92 -13.80
CA GLY A 537 -24.01 -21.57 -15.19
C GLY A 537 -24.38 -20.14 -15.57
N ASP A 538 -25.11 -19.39 -14.73
CA ASP A 538 -25.37 -17.97 -14.99
C ASP A 538 -24.06 -17.22 -15.23
N THR A 539 -24.01 -16.45 -16.31
CA THR A 539 -22.84 -15.73 -16.74
C THR A 539 -23.11 -14.23 -16.83
N VAL A 540 -22.36 -13.45 -16.06
CA VAL A 540 -22.37 -12.00 -16.13
C VAL A 540 -21.22 -11.53 -17.04
N THR A 541 -21.55 -10.80 -18.09
CA THR A 541 -20.56 -10.18 -18.99
C THR A 541 -20.51 -8.69 -18.71
N VAL A 542 -19.33 -8.20 -18.32
CA VAL A 542 -19.03 -6.80 -18.05
C VAL A 542 -18.15 -6.28 -19.17
N ARG A 543 -18.61 -5.25 -19.88
CA ARG A 543 -17.79 -4.55 -20.87
C ARG A 543 -17.47 -3.13 -20.39
N LEU A 544 -16.19 -2.79 -20.38
CA LEU A 544 -15.63 -1.53 -19.91
C LEU A 544 -14.83 -0.84 -21.04
N PRO A 545 -15.49 -0.09 -21.93
CA PRO A 545 -14.83 0.51 -23.09
C PRO A 545 -13.65 1.40 -22.67
N MET A 546 -12.51 1.19 -23.34
CA MET A 546 -11.25 1.90 -23.06
C MET A 546 -10.98 2.93 -24.15
N ARG A 547 -10.33 4.03 -23.76
CA ARG A 547 -9.91 5.09 -24.69
C ARG A 547 -8.56 5.66 -24.25
N VAL A 548 -7.86 6.28 -25.19
CA VAL A 548 -6.66 7.08 -24.90
C VAL A 548 -7.10 8.36 -24.18
N VAL A 549 -6.42 8.67 -23.09
CA VAL A 549 -6.63 9.91 -22.32
C VAL A 549 -5.27 10.48 -21.94
N MET A 550 -5.10 11.79 -22.17
CA MET A 550 -3.95 12.54 -21.70
C MET A 550 -4.19 13.01 -20.26
N LYS A 551 -3.23 12.78 -19.38
CA LYS A 551 -3.29 13.19 -17.96
C LYS A 551 -2.15 14.16 -17.66
N ALA A 552 -2.49 15.41 -17.41
CA ALA A 552 -1.50 16.43 -17.04
C ALA A 552 -0.95 16.22 -15.63
N ALA A 553 0.32 16.56 -15.44
CA ALA A 553 0.89 16.73 -14.12
C ALA A 553 0.24 17.93 -13.40
N ASN A 554 0.06 17.82 -12.08
CA ASN A 554 -0.69 18.84 -11.33
C ASN A 554 -0.04 20.24 -11.37
N ASP A 555 1.29 20.28 -11.45
CA ASP A 555 2.10 21.52 -11.46
C ASP A 555 2.43 22.03 -12.87
N ASN A 556 2.22 21.21 -13.92
CA ASN A 556 2.54 21.64 -15.28
C ASN A 556 1.61 20.95 -16.31
N PRO A 557 0.65 21.70 -16.90
CA PRO A 557 -0.30 21.15 -17.86
C PRO A 557 0.34 20.71 -19.19
N ASP A 558 1.53 21.19 -19.51
CA ASP A 558 2.28 20.80 -20.71
C ASP A 558 3.05 19.48 -20.55
N VAL A 559 3.17 19.00 -19.31
CA VAL A 559 3.77 17.69 -18.98
C VAL A 559 2.66 16.69 -18.74
N GLN A 560 2.44 15.79 -19.72
CA GLN A 560 1.31 14.88 -19.71
C GLN A 560 1.73 13.43 -19.88
N ALA A 561 0.99 12.53 -19.25
CA ALA A 561 1.10 11.09 -19.43
C ALA A 561 -0.04 10.55 -20.27
N VAL A 562 0.20 9.46 -20.99
CA VAL A 562 -0.80 8.76 -21.79
C VAL A 562 -1.37 7.60 -21.02
N THR A 563 -2.70 7.49 -20.97
CA THR A 563 -3.39 6.31 -20.42
C THR A 563 -4.35 5.71 -21.46
N TYR A 564 -4.52 4.39 -21.41
CA TYR A 564 -5.55 3.67 -22.14
C TYR A 564 -6.35 2.83 -21.17
N GLY A 565 -7.58 3.26 -20.87
CA GLY A 565 -8.31 2.69 -19.75
C GLY A 565 -7.52 2.82 -18.45
N PRO A 566 -7.24 1.70 -17.73
CA PRO A 566 -6.47 1.70 -16.48
C PRO A 566 -4.95 1.73 -16.70
N VAL A 567 -4.48 1.53 -17.92
CA VAL A 567 -3.06 1.30 -18.22
C VAL A 567 -2.36 2.60 -18.57
N VAL A 568 -1.26 2.90 -17.91
CA VAL A 568 -0.31 3.93 -18.30
C VAL A 568 0.54 3.39 -19.47
N LEU A 569 0.63 4.16 -20.54
CA LEU A 569 1.47 3.83 -21.69
C LEU A 569 2.81 4.56 -21.59
N SER A 570 3.88 3.85 -21.92
CA SER A 570 5.24 4.41 -22.01
C SER A 570 5.81 4.24 -23.41
N GLY A 571 6.61 5.22 -23.84
CA GLY A 571 7.36 5.13 -25.11
C GLY A 571 8.61 4.27 -24.95
N ASP A 572 8.87 3.45 -25.97
CA ASP A 572 10.06 2.61 -26.06
C ASP A 572 11.15 3.36 -26.85
N TYR A 573 12.28 3.64 -26.20
CA TYR A 573 13.44 4.32 -26.75
C TYR A 573 14.68 3.41 -26.84
N GLY A 574 14.51 2.10 -26.67
CA GLY A 574 15.62 1.14 -26.73
C GLY A 574 16.75 1.51 -25.75
N ASN A 575 17.93 1.78 -26.27
CA ASN A 575 19.07 2.24 -25.46
C ASN A 575 19.38 3.74 -25.61
N THR A 576 18.48 4.50 -26.25
CA THR A 576 18.69 5.93 -26.49
C THR A 576 18.56 6.72 -25.19
N GLY A 577 19.59 7.44 -24.78
CA GLY A 577 19.53 8.40 -23.68
C GLY A 577 18.73 9.63 -24.06
N LEU A 578 17.93 10.14 -23.15
CA LEU A 578 17.14 11.35 -23.32
C LEU A 578 17.47 12.35 -22.21
N SER A 579 17.72 13.60 -22.59
CA SER A 579 17.97 14.70 -21.65
C SER A 579 16.70 15.47 -21.25
N SER A 580 15.63 15.31 -22.02
CA SER A 580 14.33 15.98 -21.80
C SER A 580 13.17 15.14 -22.34
N ALA A 581 11.97 15.43 -21.86
CA ALA A 581 10.75 14.79 -22.36
C ALA A 581 10.53 15.15 -23.83
N PRO A 582 10.37 14.16 -24.75
CA PRO A 582 10.06 14.43 -26.16
C PRO A 582 8.71 15.10 -26.31
N ALA A 583 8.60 15.93 -27.36
CA ALA A 583 7.33 16.57 -27.71
C ALA A 583 6.41 15.56 -28.42
N LEU A 584 5.33 15.15 -27.73
CA LEU A 584 4.35 14.20 -28.24
C LEU A 584 3.24 14.93 -29.02
N ALA A 585 2.83 14.37 -30.14
CA ALA A 585 1.61 14.74 -30.85
C ALA A 585 0.45 13.84 -30.41
N PRO A 586 -0.44 14.26 -29.49
CA PRO A 586 -1.47 13.39 -28.88
C PRO A 586 -2.45 12.79 -29.90
N SER A 587 -2.78 13.54 -30.98
CA SER A 587 -3.68 13.10 -32.03
C SER A 587 -3.11 11.97 -32.91
N SER A 588 -1.79 11.73 -32.86
CA SER A 588 -1.12 10.66 -33.61
C SER A 588 -1.16 9.30 -32.91
N ILE A 589 -1.63 9.24 -31.64
CA ILE A 589 -1.63 8.00 -30.88
C ILE A 589 -2.66 7.03 -31.46
N THR A 590 -2.18 5.90 -31.96
CA THR A 590 -3.02 4.89 -32.62
C THR A 590 -2.67 3.51 -32.10
N ARG A 591 -3.69 2.73 -31.68
CA ARG A 591 -3.52 1.32 -31.32
C ARG A 591 -3.26 0.49 -32.58
N THR A 592 -2.20 -0.31 -32.61
CA THR A 592 -1.76 -1.08 -33.74
C THR A 592 -2.21 -2.54 -33.75
N SER A 593 -2.68 -3.06 -32.60
CA SER A 593 -3.14 -4.44 -32.49
C SER A 593 -4.34 -4.53 -31.53
N ALA A 594 -5.36 -5.28 -31.92
CA ALA A 594 -6.50 -5.58 -31.05
C ALA A 594 -6.16 -6.62 -29.98
N SER A 595 -5.15 -7.48 -30.22
CA SER A 595 -4.74 -8.56 -29.33
C SER A 595 -3.61 -8.18 -28.37
N SER A 596 -3.11 -6.93 -28.45
CA SER A 596 -2.07 -6.41 -27.55
C SER A 596 -2.29 -4.93 -27.25
N LEU A 597 -1.62 -4.44 -26.21
CA LEU A 597 -1.60 -3.02 -25.84
C LEU A 597 -0.41 -2.31 -26.52
N THR A 598 -0.29 -2.51 -27.85
CA THR A 598 0.74 -1.87 -28.66
C THR A 598 0.15 -0.69 -29.41
N PHE A 599 0.81 0.45 -29.30
CA PHE A 599 0.43 1.70 -29.96
C PHE A 599 1.63 2.29 -30.70
N THR A 600 1.36 3.18 -31.63
CA THR A 600 2.34 4.10 -32.23
C THR A 600 1.91 5.54 -32.01
N ALA A 601 2.89 6.42 -31.94
CA ALA A 601 2.67 7.86 -31.82
C ALA A 601 3.80 8.61 -32.54
N THR A 602 3.63 9.90 -32.75
CA THR A 602 4.69 10.80 -33.26
C THR A 602 5.25 11.61 -32.09
N ALA A 603 6.56 11.51 -31.85
CA ALA A 603 7.26 12.30 -30.85
C ALA A 603 8.52 12.94 -31.45
N ASN A 604 8.71 14.26 -31.26
CA ASN A 604 9.76 15.04 -31.94
C ASN A 604 9.80 14.81 -33.46
N GLY A 605 8.62 14.64 -34.12
CA GLY A 605 8.51 14.39 -35.57
C GLY A 605 8.83 12.95 -36.01
N ALA A 606 9.25 12.05 -35.11
CA ALA A 606 9.56 10.66 -35.42
C ALA A 606 8.50 9.71 -34.83
N SER A 607 8.33 8.54 -35.47
CA SER A 607 7.45 7.49 -34.92
C SER A 607 8.07 6.85 -33.71
N VAL A 608 7.28 6.68 -32.64
CA VAL A 608 7.64 5.98 -31.42
C VAL A 608 6.60 4.91 -31.11
N ARG A 609 7.07 3.75 -30.64
CA ARG A 609 6.21 2.67 -30.14
C ARG A 609 5.82 2.97 -28.70
N LEU A 610 4.53 2.81 -28.36
CA LEU A 610 4.06 2.86 -26.98
C LEU A 610 3.55 1.48 -26.57
N GLY A 611 3.78 1.14 -25.29
CA GLY A 611 3.31 -0.09 -24.65
C GLY A 611 2.96 0.13 -23.19
N PRO A 612 2.41 -0.90 -22.50
CA PRO A 612 2.11 -0.82 -21.08
C PRO A 612 3.36 -0.48 -20.28
N PHE A 613 3.25 0.50 -19.38
CA PHE A 613 4.37 0.87 -18.52
C PHE A 613 4.82 -0.27 -17.58
N TYR A 614 3.91 -1.12 -17.17
CA TYR A 614 4.28 -2.30 -16.37
C TYR A 614 5.15 -3.33 -17.12
N ASP A 615 5.20 -3.28 -18.44
CA ASP A 615 6.06 -4.12 -19.29
C ASP A 615 7.31 -3.39 -19.84
N ALA A 616 7.55 -2.15 -19.41
CA ALA A 616 8.73 -1.38 -19.81
C ALA A 616 9.98 -1.89 -19.06
N HIS A 617 10.49 -3.06 -19.47
CA HIS A 617 11.72 -3.67 -18.98
C HIS A 617 12.78 -3.64 -20.08
N ASP A 618 14.06 -3.65 -19.70
CA ASP A 618 15.24 -3.76 -20.59
C ASP A 618 15.40 -2.67 -21.67
N HIS A 619 14.61 -1.59 -21.60
CA HIS A 619 14.74 -0.44 -22.48
C HIS A 619 14.53 0.88 -21.73
N ASN A 620 15.05 1.96 -22.31
CA ASN A 620 14.80 3.31 -21.85
C ASN A 620 13.38 3.72 -22.21
N HIS A 621 12.66 4.34 -21.30
CA HIS A 621 11.25 4.68 -21.49
C HIS A 621 10.94 6.14 -21.21
N VAL A 622 9.80 6.59 -21.72
CA VAL A 622 9.18 7.89 -21.41
C VAL A 622 7.74 7.67 -21.00
N VAL A 623 7.38 8.17 -19.82
CA VAL A 623 6.03 8.11 -19.26
C VAL A 623 5.33 9.46 -19.35
N TYR A 624 6.05 10.52 -19.00
CA TYR A 624 5.57 11.90 -19.10
C TYR A 624 6.21 12.59 -20.30
N TRP A 625 5.37 13.20 -21.11
CA TRP A 625 5.72 13.79 -22.38
C TRP A 625 5.55 15.31 -22.31
N ASN A 626 6.32 16.05 -23.10
CA ASN A 626 6.03 17.44 -23.38
C ASN A 626 4.93 17.49 -24.46
N THR A 627 3.81 18.10 -24.17
CA THR A 627 2.73 18.33 -25.14
C THR A 627 2.68 19.78 -25.62
N GLY A 628 3.56 20.65 -25.13
CA GLY A 628 3.91 22.01 -25.52
C GLY A 628 2.80 22.81 -26.19
N GLY A 629 1.76 23.26 -25.50
CA GLY A 629 0.67 24.03 -26.06
C GLY A 629 -0.20 23.29 -27.11
N GLN A 630 0.10 22.04 -27.43
CA GLN A 630 -0.75 21.14 -28.24
C GLN A 630 -1.79 20.42 -27.37
N GLY A 631 -2.03 20.92 -26.15
CA GLY A 631 -3.05 20.39 -25.26
C GLY A 631 -4.40 20.47 -25.96
N GLY A 632 -5.02 19.33 -26.12
CA GLY A 632 -6.32 19.23 -26.74
C GLY A 632 -7.29 20.24 -26.17
N THR A 633 -8.14 20.77 -27.01
CA THR A 633 -9.24 21.70 -26.74
C THR A 633 -10.32 21.14 -25.80
N GLY A 634 -9.93 20.38 -24.80
CA GLY A 634 -10.77 19.98 -23.70
C GLY A 634 -10.71 21.08 -22.62
N ALA A 635 -11.69 22.01 -22.62
CA ALA A 635 -11.85 22.95 -21.51
C ALA A 635 -11.74 22.19 -20.19
N ALA A 636 -10.74 22.53 -19.36
CA ALA A 636 -10.61 21.98 -18.03
C ALA A 636 -11.86 22.37 -17.24
N SER A 637 -12.72 21.42 -16.92
CA SER A 637 -13.85 21.64 -16.04
C SER A 637 -13.42 21.26 -14.62
N PHE A 638 -13.45 22.22 -13.72
CA PHE A 638 -13.23 21.97 -12.29
C PHE A 638 -14.55 22.13 -11.52
N ARG A 639 -14.62 21.46 -10.41
CA ARG A 639 -15.76 21.50 -9.50
C ARG A 639 -15.32 22.20 -8.22
N LEU A 640 -15.95 23.31 -7.89
CA LEU A 640 -15.80 23.92 -6.57
C LEU A 640 -16.72 23.18 -5.60
N ILE A 641 -16.16 22.62 -4.54
CA ILE A 641 -16.92 21.93 -3.50
C ILE A 641 -16.74 22.71 -2.20
N ASN A 642 -17.86 23.04 -1.55
CA ASN A 642 -17.82 23.62 -0.22
C ASN A 642 -17.29 22.59 0.77
N ALA A 643 -16.18 22.90 1.44
CA ALA A 643 -15.49 21.96 2.33
C ALA A 643 -16.34 21.56 3.56
N ALA A 644 -17.26 22.42 3.99
CA ALA A 644 -18.09 22.16 5.17
C ALA A 644 -19.33 21.32 4.84
N SER A 645 -19.95 21.52 3.67
CA SER A 645 -21.19 20.84 3.28
C SER A 645 -20.98 19.68 2.30
N GLY A 646 -19.83 19.58 1.66
CA GLY A 646 -19.55 18.62 0.57
C GLY A 646 -20.38 18.86 -0.70
N LEU A 647 -21.11 19.98 -0.79
CA LEU A 647 -21.95 20.31 -1.94
C LEU A 647 -21.14 21.03 -3.02
N ALA A 648 -21.47 20.76 -4.27
CA ALA A 648 -20.89 21.46 -5.40
C ALA A 648 -21.47 22.88 -5.50
N LEU A 649 -20.62 23.87 -5.74
CA LEU A 649 -21.06 25.22 -6.04
C LEU A 649 -21.68 25.26 -7.44
N GLY A 650 -22.93 25.69 -7.52
CA GLY A 650 -23.64 25.95 -8.76
C GLY A 650 -23.90 27.45 -8.96
N VAL A 651 -24.03 27.87 -10.21
CA VAL A 651 -24.43 29.23 -10.54
C VAL A 651 -25.95 29.31 -10.62
N GLN A 652 -26.55 30.23 -9.89
CA GLN A 652 -28.01 30.37 -9.88
C GLN A 652 -28.54 30.72 -11.28
N ASN A 653 -29.57 29.97 -11.69
CA ASN A 653 -30.19 30.12 -13.02
C ASN A 653 -29.22 29.99 -14.21
N MET A 654 -28.09 29.25 -14.02
CA MET A 654 -27.06 29.10 -15.06
C MET A 654 -26.52 30.42 -15.62
N SER A 655 -26.53 31.51 -14.82
CA SER A 655 -26.03 32.82 -15.23
C SER A 655 -24.56 32.76 -15.64
N THR A 656 -24.25 33.38 -16.76
CA THR A 656 -22.87 33.61 -17.24
C THR A 656 -22.36 35.01 -16.88
N ALA A 657 -23.16 35.82 -16.17
CA ALA A 657 -22.74 37.14 -15.74
C ALA A 657 -21.81 37.12 -14.52
N ASP A 658 -20.81 37.96 -14.51
CA ASP A 658 -19.88 38.11 -13.38
C ASP A 658 -20.68 38.55 -12.12
N GLY A 659 -20.46 37.88 -10.99
CA GLY A 659 -21.07 38.20 -9.72
C GLY A 659 -22.44 37.57 -9.45
N GLY A 660 -22.88 36.61 -10.26
CA GLY A 660 -24.11 35.86 -9.99
C GLY A 660 -24.03 35.08 -8.67
N PRO A 661 -25.05 35.22 -7.74
CA PRO A 661 -25.05 34.49 -6.49
C PRO A 661 -25.18 32.97 -6.75
N GLY A 662 -24.32 32.16 -6.09
CA GLY A 662 -24.30 30.72 -6.23
C GLY A 662 -24.83 30.01 -5.00
N PRO A 663 -26.07 29.46 -5.01
CA PRO A 663 -26.54 28.60 -3.94
C PRO A 663 -25.87 27.21 -4.02
N PRO A 664 -25.72 26.51 -2.89
CA PRO A 664 -25.32 25.10 -2.89
C PRO A 664 -26.38 24.24 -3.56
N VAL A 665 -25.98 23.34 -4.48
CA VAL A 665 -26.88 22.42 -5.18
C VAL A 665 -26.67 20.99 -4.74
N ASP A 666 -27.76 20.29 -4.49
CA ASP A 666 -27.76 18.87 -4.18
C ASP A 666 -27.32 18.05 -5.41
N ARG A 667 -26.51 17.00 -5.17
CA ARG A 667 -25.83 16.18 -6.20
C ARG A 667 -26.77 15.47 -7.18
N GLN A 668 -28.06 15.46 -6.95
CA GLN A 668 -28.95 14.53 -7.68
C GLN A 668 -29.68 15.08 -8.89
N ARG A 669 -29.65 16.36 -9.20
CA ARG A 669 -30.58 16.89 -10.22
C ARG A 669 -30.07 18.06 -11.04
N HIS A 670 -28.92 18.12 -11.70
CA HIS A 670 -28.81 19.10 -12.81
C HIS A 670 -27.62 18.81 -13.73
N ARG A 671 -27.82 19.03 -15.05
CA ARG A 671 -26.76 19.06 -16.07
C ARG A 671 -25.75 20.18 -15.77
N ARG A 672 -24.50 19.89 -15.91
CA ARG A 672 -23.35 20.75 -15.58
C ARG A 672 -23.30 22.04 -16.43
N PRO A 673 -23.16 23.24 -15.86
CA PRO A 673 -22.70 24.39 -16.63
C PRO A 673 -21.21 24.25 -16.93
N ARG A 674 -20.83 24.44 -18.18
CA ARG A 674 -19.43 24.58 -18.57
C ARG A 674 -19.06 26.05 -18.42
N LEU A 675 -18.09 26.38 -17.59
CA LEU A 675 -17.44 27.67 -17.56
C LEU A 675 -16.34 27.64 -18.64
N GLY A 676 -16.47 28.46 -19.67
CA GLY A 676 -15.47 28.61 -20.74
C GLY A 676 -14.25 29.41 -20.27
N PRO A 677 -13.10 29.29 -20.97
CA PRO A 677 -11.81 29.83 -20.51
C PRO A 677 -11.55 31.27 -20.93
N ASP A 678 -12.55 32.16 -20.96
CA ASP A 678 -12.28 33.55 -21.33
C ASP A 678 -12.77 34.51 -20.25
N HIS A 679 -11.86 34.92 -19.38
CA HIS A 679 -11.83 36.21 -18.71
C HIS A 679 -10.70 36.27 -17.67
N ARG A 680 -9.52 36.70 -18.13
CA ARG A 680 -8.49 37.25 -17.23
C ARG A 680 -9.02 38.59 -16.66
N ARG A 681 -9.57 38.57 -15.44
CA ARG A 681 -9.64 39.75 -14.59
C ARG A 681 -9.24 39.40 -13.17
N ARG A 682 -8.44 40.27 -12.61
CA ARG A 682 -7.77 40.21 -11.32
C ARG A 682 -8.80 40.13 -10.19
N CYS A 683 -8.61 39.25 -9.24
CA CYS A 683 -9.27 39.35 -7.93
C CYS A 683 -8.80 40.61 -7.20
N PRO A 684 -9.67 41.33 -6.52
CA PRO A 684 -9.25 42.41 -5.63
C PRO A 684 -8.50 41.86 -4.43
N ALA A 685 -7.38 42.48 -4.11
CA ALA A 685 -6.56 42.14 -2.95
C ALA A 685 -7.31 42.45 -1.64
N VAL A 686 -7.27 41.51 -0.71
CA VAL A 686 -7.67 41.69 0.68
C VAL A 686 -6.65 42.65 1.33
N PRO A 687 -7.06 43.70 2.06
CA PRO A 687 -6.13 44.64 2.68
C PRO A 687 -5.31 43.99 3.77
N GLN A 688 -4.01 44.04 3.64
CA GLN A 688 -3.07 43.70 4.72
C GLN A 688 -3.10 44.79 5.77
N ARG A 689 -3.29 44.43 7.02
CA ARG A 689 -3.06 45.31 8.18
C ARG A 689 -1.56 45.58 8.31
N GLU A 690 -1.19 46.82 8.25
CA GLU A 690 0.14 47.34 8.58
C GLU A 690 0.60 46.89 9.97
N GLN A 691 1.75 46.27 10.07
CA GLN A 691 2.55 46.27 11.30
C GLN A 691 3.80 47.14 11.10
N ARG A 692 3.92 48.08 12.00
CA ARG A 692 4.95 49.15 12.04
C ARG A 692 6.36 48.56 12.13
N GLN A 693 7.24 49.09 11.31
CA GLN A 693 8.67 48.93 11.37
C GLN A 693 9.26 49.57 12.61
N GLY A 694 10.06 48.84 13.33
CA GLY A 694 11.00 49.36 14.33
C GLY A 694 12.43 49.17 13.83
N THR A 695 13.03 50.25 13.42
CA THR A 695 14.44 50.36 13.05
C THR A 695 15.35 50.14 14.24
N ARG A 696 16.39 49.28 14.10
CA ARG A 696 17.68 49.43 14.82
C ARG A 696 18.86 49.05 13.92
N ARG A 697 19.89 49.86 14.06
CA ARG A 697 21.12 50.01 13.26
C ARG A 697 22.03 48.83 13.28
N ARG A 698 22.78 48.73 12.18
CA ARG A 698 24.00 47.92 11.95
C ARG A 698 25.17 48.40 12.84
N GLU A 699 25.99 47.45 13.26
CA GLU A 699 27.43 47.67 13.39
C GLU A 699 28.19 46.51 12.72
N HIS A 700 29.13 46.90 11.84
CA HIS A 700 30.12 46.08 11.19
C HIS A 700 31.26 45.80 12.15
N VAL A 701 31.75 44.56 12.19
CA VAL A 701 33.21 44.29 12.48
C VAL A 701 33.70 43.21 11.51
N ASP A 702 34.62 43.67 10.68
CA ASP A 702 35.47 42.90 9.78
C ASP A 702 36.66 42.31 10.57
N ARG A 703 37.07 41.07 10.35
CA ARG A 703 38.44 40.60 10.45
C ARG A 703 38.69 39.30 9.70
N ARG A 704 39.44 39.46 8.65
CA ARG A 704 40.20 38.41 7.95
C ARG A 704 41.26 37.77 8.86
N GLN A 705 41.52 36.47 8.69
CA GLN A 705 42.85 35.92 8.33
C GLN A 705 42.82 34.38 8.27
N ARG A 706 43.33 33.86 7.19
CA ARG A 706 43.91 32.50 7.02
C ARG A 706 45.43 32.59 7.24
N PRO A 707 46.25 31.51 7.15
CA PRO A 707 46.03 30.05 7.06
C PRO A 707 47.03 29.24 7.94
N GLY A 708 46.93 27.89 7.91
CA GLY A 708 48.03 27.00 8.33
C GLY A 708 47.61 25.54 8.56
N ALA A 709 47.94 24.65 7.65
CA ALA A 709 48.11 23.21 7.86
C ALA A 709 49.62 22.94 8.07
N PRO A 710 50.12 21.70 8.29
CA PRO A 710 49.51 20.39 8.53
C PRO A 710 50.21 19.58 9.67
N VAL A 711 49.88 18.25 9.69
CA VAL A 711 50.66 17.10 10.24
C VAL A 711 50.26 16.57 11.63
N GLY A 712 49.89 15.26 11.61
CA GLY A 712 49.84 14.33 12.72
C GLY A 712 48.64 13.39 12.64
#